data_11f54c2dabd199f18b5dc0a798fadcad
#
_entry.id   11f54c2dabd199f18b5dc0a798fadcad
#
_cell.length_a   1.000
_cell.length_b   1.000
_cell.length_c   1.000
_cell.angle_alpha   90.00
_cell.angle_beta   90.00
_cell.angle_gamma   90.00
#
_symmetry.space_group_name_H-M   'P 1'
#
loop_
_entity.id
_entity.type
_entity.pdbx_description
1 polymer ?
#
loop_
_entity_poly.entity_id
_entity_poly.type
_entity_poly.pdbx_seq_one_letter_code
_entity_poly.pdbx_strand_id
1 'polypeptide(L)'
;MARMYVVITLVSLVPILVGFQVLRITVLEGGELRKTVEEQSTEYEPIPPARGIIMDAKGRPMADNIERYQIAVDPSAYGYRKGADRFFERVSELTKTQASVLRRKVAARPESRYVSLAKNVIMSGDDIAFFKAMPFAVLDRTTKRQYNYGSNGAHFIGFANQYGGIAGLEGEFEALLAGSPGQRIKRKTARGSSTPIPGGVLKDPQHGTSLVLTVDVAQQAILEEELRKGTIEAEANWGAAVALDVNTGAILAMANYPTFDPNMPGSSMHGKRNHVITDRFEPGSTMKVLPAVAAVESGVISMQDSIETGSGYLKHEGWDLRDTHANGTITYHDVIKLSSNIGTALVSDNTDKGELYKYARAFGFNQKTRIELPGEATTVVRKIPDWNRSTRSAISRGYAIVATPLQMALAYAALANGGELKRPFIVERHLDADGNTTWEAEPHTVRRVFDEDTAQKLTPAFESVTGLDGTAPRAAVKGLRIAGKTGTAMKARENGYGYIQGAYKATFVGFYPVENPQVVLLVVMDDPQTSIYGGMVAAPVFRNTTERWLATMPEVAQYLAPDSMKAENLVASVPALEGKPSALAARMARAHGLKEGSKTNYSALVTNQNVPAGEEAWPGRFIELDARIDSISVMPDVTGLSLRDAYTWLRHLGINVSIEGHGVVWRQSPDPGSPMPFMASISLN
;
A
#
# COMPACT_ATOMS: atom_id res chain seq x y z
N MET A 1 29.01 -84.63 44.87
CA MET A 1 28.89 -83.52 45.88
C MET A 1 29.68 -82.28 45.48
N ALA A 2 30.99 -82.31 45.31
CA ALA A 2 31.78 -81.10 44.99
C ALA A 2 31.34 -80.34 43.71
N ARG A 3 30.98 -81.06 42.63
CA ARG A 3 30.46 -80.40 41.37
C ARG A 3 29.12 -79.71 41.56
N MET A 4 28.28 -80.27 42.47
CA MET A 4 26.97 -79.67 42.79
C MET A 4 27.11 -78.34 43.56
N TYR A 5 28.04 -78.26 44.52
CA TYR A 5 28.31 -77.07 45.28
C TYR A 5 28.92 -75.95 44.36
N VAL A 6 29.77 -76.30 43.42
CA VAL A 6 30.32 -75.34 42.45
C VAL A 6 29.20 -74.74 41.58
N VAL A 7 28.24 -75.58 41.13
CA VAL A 7 27.12 -75.09 40.31
C VAL A 7 26.19 -74.22 41.15
N ILE A 8 25.87 -74.61 42.40
CA ILE A 8 25.04 -73.82 43.30
C ILE A 8 25.71 -72.47 43.60
N THR A 9 27.01 -72.44 43.87
CA THR A 9 27.76 -71.17 44.12
C THR A 9 27.72 -70.29 42.91
N LEU A 10 27.97 -70.79 41.70
CA LEU A 10 27.92 -70.01 40.45
C LEU A 10 26.52 -69.43 40.20
N VAL A 11 25.46 -70.26 40.42
CA VAL A 11 24.08 -69.81 40.23
C VAL A 11 23.70 -68.72 41.26
N SER A 12 24.18 -68.88 42.54
CA SER A 12 23.93 -67.91 43.59
C SER A 12 24.72 -66.56 43.39
N LEU A 13 25.80 -66.60 42.70
CA LEU A 13 26.57 -65.36 42.35
C LEU A 13 25.83 -64.47 41.30
N VAL A 14 25.03 -65.08 40.42
CA VAL A 14 24.31 -64.31 39.38
C VAL A 14 23.33 -63.26 39.98
N PRO A 15 22.44 -63.60 40.93
CA PRO A 15 21.54 -62.61 41.57
C PRO A 15 22.31 -61.50 42.29
N ILE A 16 23.44 -61.80 42.90
CA ILE A 16 24.29 -60.86 43.62
C ILE A 16 24.92 -59.88 42.62
N LEU A 17 25.47 -60.37 41.50
CA LEU A 17 26.00 -59.53 40.42
C LEU A 17 24.93 -58.66 39.78
N VAL A 18 23.75 -59.21 39.53
CA VAL A 18 22.61 -58.47 39.02
C VAL A 18 22.17 -57.38 40.02
N GLY A 19 22.08 -57.72 41.32
CA GLY A 19 21.75 -56.76 42.38
C GLY A 19 22.79 -55.62 42.47
N PHE A 20 24.08 -55.98 42.39
CA PHE A 20 25.13 -54.98 42.36
C PHE A 20 25.08 -54.07 41.11
N GLN A 21 24.83 -54.66 39.94
CA GLN A 21 24.67 -53.90 38.71
C GLN A 21 23.44 -52.96 38.74
N VAL A 22 22.32 -53.44 39.28
CA VAL A 22 21.12 -52.64 39.49
C VAL A 22 21.41 -51.47 40.44
N LEU A 23 22.11 -51.73 41.56
CA LEU A 23 22.51 -50.71 42.52
C LEU A 23 23.44 -49.67 41.85
N ARG A 24 24.44 -50.13 41.08
CA ARG A 24 25.34 -49.26 40.33
C ARG A 24 24.60 -48.35 39.36
N ILE A 25 23.73 -48.90 38.51
CA ILE A 25 22.91 -48.17 37.54
C ILE A 25 21.96 -47.18 38.25
N THR A 26 21.35 -47.60 39.38
CA THR A 26 20.35 -46.77 40.05
C THR A 26 20.96 -45.65 40.89
N VAL A 27 22.08 -45.94 41.58
CA VAL A 27 22.68 -45.03 42.56
C VAL A 27 23.84 -44.21 41.97
N LEU A 28 24.73 -44.87 41.22
CA LEU A 28 25.92 -44.18 40.68
C LEU A 28 25.69 -43.57 39.30
N GLU A 29 25.00 -44.29 38.43
CA GLU A 29 24.77 -43.84 37.05
C GLU A 29 23.38 -43.23 36.85
N GLY A 30 22.45 -43.38 37.82
CA GLY A 30 21.06 -42.96 37.71
C GLY A 30 20.89 -41.43 37.48
N GLY A 31 21.81 -40.62 37.98
CA GLY A 31 21.80 -39.18 37.76
C GLY A 31 22.14 -38.81 36.31
N GLU A 32 23.22 -39.42 35.79
CA GLU A 32 23.64 -39.19 34.39
C GLU A 32 22.64 -39.76 33.38
N LEU A 33 22.13 -40.95 33.66
CA LEU A 33 21.10 -41.60 32.81
C LEU A 33 19.80 -40.78 32.79
N ARG A 34 19.35 -40.23 33.93
CA ARG A 34 18.18 -39.33 33.95
C ARG A 34 18.43 -38.07 33.14
N LYS A 35 19.59 -37.47 33.28
CA LYS A 35 19.98 -36.27 32.51
C LYS A 35 20.00 -36.57 31.02
N THR A 36 20.60 -37.72 30.62
CA THR A 36 20.64 -38.14 29.21
C THR A 36 19.23 -38.43 28.67
N VAL A 37 18.35 -39.04 29.47
CA VAL A 37 16.94 -39.29 29.10
C VAL A 37 16.18 -37.97 28.97
N GLU A 38 16.39 -37.02 29.89
CA GLU A 38 15.79 -35.67 29.79
C GLU A 38 16.25 -34.95 28.55
N GLU A 39 17.56 -34.94 28.24
CA GLU A 39 18.12 -34.35 27.04
C GLU A 39 17.61 -35.02 25.76
N GLN A 40 17.51 -36.35 25.71
CA GLN A 40 16.99 -37.10 24.57
C GLN A 40 15.47 -36.99 24.40
N SER A 41 14.74 -36.80 25.50
CA SER A 41 13.28 -36.70 25.51
C SER A 41 12.77 -35.27 25.37
N THR A 42 13.67 -34.25 25.42
CA THR A 42 13.32 -32.86 25.33
C THR A 42 13.59 -32.36 23.91
N GLU A 43 12.58 -31.77 23.28
CA GLU A 43 12.69 -31.13 21.98
C GLU A 43 12.28 -29.66 22.13
N TYR A 44 13.11 -28.77 21.61
CA TYR A 44 12.83 -27.34 21.60
C TYR A 44 12.12 -26.98 20.29
N GLU A 45 10.94 -26.40 20.43
CA GLU A 45 10.16 -25.94 19.29
C GLU A 45 10.08 -24.40 19.32
N PRO A 46 10.41 -23.73 18.21
CA PRO A 46 10.18 -22.28 18.12
C PRO A 46 8.67 -21.99 18.08
N ILE A 47 8.24 -20.96 18.82
CA ILE A 47 6.89 -20.41 18.74
C ILE A 47 6.99 -19.24 17.73
N PRO A 48 6.36 -19.34 16.55
CA PRO A 48 6.44 -18.27 15.56
C PRO A 48 5.75 -17.00 16.07
N PRO A 49 6.36 -15.82 15.89
CA PRO A 49 5.71 -14.57 16.18
C PRO A 49 4.63 -14.27 15.13
N ALA A 50 3.68 -13.43 15.46
CA ALA A 50 2.81 -12.80 14.47
C ALA A 50 3.59 -11.65 13.80
N ARG A 51 3.57 -11.60 12.47
CA ARG A 51 4.15 -10.49 11.71
C ARG A 51 3.33 -9.23 11.90
N GLY A 52 3.96 -8.08 12.04
CA GLY A 52 3.30 -6.77 12.17
C GLY A 52 2.37 -6.48 10.98
N ILE A 53 1.29 -5.76 11.24
CA ILE A 53 0.30 -5.34 10.25
C ILE A 53 0.80 -4.06 9.56
N ILE A 54 0.54 -3.89 8.27
CA ILE A 54 0.72 -2.61 7.57
C ILE A 54 -0.66 -2.01 7.37
N MET A 55 -0.88 -0.82 7.91
CA MET A 55 -2.15 -0.11 7.90
C MET A 55 -2.02 1.20 7.14
N ASP A 56 -3.11 1.66 6.55
CA ASP A 56 -3.19 3.00 5.97
C ASP A 56 -3.33 4.08 7.05
N ALA A 57 -3.35 5.35 6.66
CA ALA A 57 -3.47 6.51 7.55
C ALA A 57 -4.74 6.49 8.44
N LYS A 58 -5.77 5.73 8.07
CA LYS A 58 -7.02 5.57 8.83
C LYS A 58 -7.08 4.26 9.62
N GLY A 59 -5.95 3.55 9.75
CA GLY A 59 -5.87 2.29 10.49
C GLY A 59 -6.49 1.08 9.77
N ARG A 60 -6.78 1.17 8.46
CA ARG A 60 -7.31 0.05 7.68
C ARG A 60 -6.16 -0.88 7.28
N PRO A 61 -6.22 -2.19 7.57
CA PRO A 61 -5.14 -3.11 7.29
C PRO A 61 -4.96 -3.31 5.78
N MET A 62 -3.83 -2.87 5.24
CA MET A 62 -3.40 -3.09 3.86
C MET A 62 -2.71 -4.44 3.69
N ALA A 63 -1.88 -4.83 4.66
CA ALA A 63 -1.28 -6.16 4.73
C ALA A 63 -1.45 -6.75 6.12
N ASP A 64 -2.01 -7.95 6.21
CA ASP A 64 -2.38 -8.63 7.45
C ASP A 64 -2.00 -10.12 7.39
N ASN A 65 -2.21 -10.85 8.49
CA ASN A 65 -1.91 -12.26 8.61
C ASN A 65 -3.19 -13.07 8.74
N ILE A 66 -3.44 -13.96 7.80
CA ILE A 66 -4.58 -14.86 7.85
C ILE A 66 -4.13 -16.23 8.36
N GLU A 67 -4.83 -16.73 9.36
CA GLU A 67 -4.63 -18.10 9.82
C GLU A 67 -5.00 -19.11 8.74
N ARG A 68 -4.11 -20.04 8.52
CA ARG A 68 -4.28 -21.16 7.61
C ARG A 68 -3.94 -22.46 8.35
N TYR A 69 -4.49 -23.53 7.89
CA TYR A 69 -4.24 -24.84 8.47
C TYR A 69 -3.74 -25.80 7.41
N GLN A 70 -2.75 -26.59 7.80
CA GLN A 70 -2.41 -27.80 7.08
C GLN A 70 -3.14 -28.95 7.75
N ILE A 71 -3.89 -29.72 6.98
CA ILE A 71 -4.63 -30.88 7.46
C ILE A 71 -3.82 -32.12 7.08
N ALA A 72 -3.44 -32.88 8.07
CA ALA A 72 -2.81 -34.18 7.90
C ALA A 72 -3.53 -35.23 8.73
N VAL A 73 -3.24 -36.51 8.48
CA VAL A 73 -3.82 -37.63 9.17
C VAL A 73 -2.76 -38.65 9.57
N ASP A 74 -2.91 -39.24 10.76
CA ASP A 74 -2.18 -40.43 11.21
C ASP A 74 -3.06 -41.68 11.05
N PRO A 75 -2.85 -42.49 10.00
CA PRO A 75 -3.68 -43.71 9.81
C PRO A 75 -3.49 -44.80 10.86
N SER A 76 -2.41 -44.70 11.64
CA SER A 76 -2.09 -45.67 12.72
C SER A 76 -2.73 -45.30 14.07
N ALA A 77 -3.24 -44.05 14.18
CA ALA A 77 -3.75 -43.56 15.45
C ALA A 77 -5.12 -44.16 15.82
N TYR A 78 -5.39 -44.14 17.13
CA TYR A 78 -6.66 -44.63 17.67
C TYR A 78 -7.86 -43.89 17.07
N GLY A 79 -8.89 -44.63 16.73
CA GLY A 79 -10.14 -44.10 16.20
C GLY A 79 -10.15 -43.87 14.68
N TYR A 80 -9.02 -43.95 13.96
CA TYR A 80 -8.95 -43.70 12.51
C TYR A 80 -9.99 -44.54 11.74
N ARG A 81 -10.02 -45.86 11.92
CA ARG A 81 -10.95 -46.75 11.20
C ARG A 81 -12.43 -46.39 11.40
N LYS A 82 -12.80 -45.85 12.57
CA LYS A 82 -14.18 -45.46 12.88
C LYS A 82 -14.54 -44.04 12.41
N GLY A 83 -13.54 -43.13 12.37
CA GLY A 83 -13.75 -41.73 12.07
C GLY A 83 -13.34 -41.29 10.67
N ALA A 84 -12.66 -42.15 9.92
CA ALA A 84 -12.06 -41.79 8.62
C ALA A 84 -13.09 -41.27 7.61
N ASP A 85 -14.29 -41.84 7.54
CA ASP A 85 -15.30 -41.42 6.57
C ASP A 85 -15.71 -39.95 6.78
N ARG A 86 -16.13 -39.64 8.02
CA ARG A 86 -16.52 -38.27 8.39
C ARG A 86 -15.37 -37.28 8.23
N PHE A 87 -14.14 -37.71 8.54
CA PHE A 87 -12.94 -36.90 8.35
C PHE A 87 -12.71 -36.55 6.87
N PHE A 88 -12.71 -37.54 5.97
CA PHE A 88 -12.48 -37.31 4.54
C PHE A 88 -13.60 -36.52 3.89
N GLU A 89 -14.86 -36.71 4.31
CA GLU A 89 -15.99 -35.90 3.85
C GLU A 89 -15.74 -34.42 4.20
N ARG A 90 -15.40 -34.12 5.47
CA ARG A 90 -15.17 -32.74 5.90
C ARG A 90 -13.95 -32.12 5.20
N VAL A 91 -12.85 -32.87 5.04
CA VAL A 91 -11.69 -32.38 4.27
C VAL A 91 -12.07 -32.13 2.81
N SER A 92 -12.89 -33.00 2.21
CA SER A 92 -13.39 -32.85 0.84
C SER A 92 -14.24 -31.59 0.67
N GLU A 93 -15.13 -31.29 1.61
CA GLU A 93 -15.94 -30.06 1.62
C GLU A 93 -15.07 -28.80 1.67
N LEU A 94 -14.09 -28.77 2.60
CA LEU A 94 -13.21 -27.63 2.79
C LEU A 94 -12.24 -27.40 1.62
N THR A 95 -11.77 -28.49 0.99
CA THR A 95 -10.72 -28.40 -0.04
C THR A 95 -11.23 -28.53 -1.46
N LYS A 96 -12.54 -28.84 -1.63
CA LYS A 96 -13.16 -29.18 -2.92
C LYS A 96 -12.46 -30.35 -3.64
N THR A 97 -11.71 -31.16 -2.89
CA THR A 97 -11.01 -32.34 -3.39
C THR A 97 -11.84 -33.59 -3.08
N GLN A 98 -12.11 -34.44 -4.07
CA GLN A 98 -12.91 -35.65 -3.85
C GLN A 98 -12.34 -36.53 -2.73
N ALA A 99 -13.18 -37.00 -1.82
CA ALA A 99 -12.80 -37.87 -0.70
C ALA A 99 -12.08 -39.16 -1.16
N SER A 100 -12.43 -39.69 -2.32
CA SER A 100 -11.78 -40.86 -2.93
C SER A 100 -10.30 -40.60 -3.29
N VAL A 101 -9.96 -39.37 -3.70
CA VAL A 101 -8.57 -38.98 -3.99
C VAL A 101 -7.77 -38.86 -2.69
N LEU A 102 -8.37 -38.25 -1.66
CA LEU A 102 -7.77 -38.13 -0.34
C LEU A 102 -7.50 -39.50 0.29
N ARG A 103 -8.47 -40.45 0.22
CA ARG A 103 -8.32 -41.82 0.69
C ARG A 103 -7.20 -42.57 -0.02
N ARG A 104 -7.09 -42.46 -1.35
CA ARG A 104 -6.00 -43.08 -2.12
C ARG A 104 -4.62 -42.55 -1.70
N LYS A 105 -4.54 -41.26 -1.39
CA LYS A 105 -3.30 -40.64 -0.92
C LYS A 105 -2.82 -41.23 0.41
N VAL A 106 -3.74 -41.55 1.31
CA VAL A 106 -3.45 -42.22 2.60
C VAL A 106 -3.13 -43.68 2.38
N ALA A 107 -3.94 -44.39 1.58
CA ALA A 107 -3.73 -45.82 1.30
C ALA A 107 -2.38 -46.11 0.63
N ALA A 108 -1.82 -45.17 -0.10
CA ALA A 108 -0.47 -45.29 -0.68
C ALA A 108 0.67 -45.17 0.35
N ARG A 109 0.37 -44.84 1.62
CA ARG A 109 1.36 -44.65 2.70
C ARG A 109 0.85 -45.18 4.04
N PRO A 110 0.49 -46.47 4.15
CA PRO A 110 -0.21 -47.03 5.32
C PRO A 110 0.63 -46.98 6.59
N GLU A 111 1.93 -47.04 6.49
CA GLU A 111 2.87 -47.00 7.63
C GLU A 111 3.25 -45.59 8.08
N SER A 112 2.82 -44.58 7.35
CA SER A 112 3.14 -43.20 7.68
C SER A 112 2.24 -42.67 8.78
N ARG A 113 2.82 -42.10 9.84
CA ARG A 113 2.10 -41.43 10.92
C ARG A 113 1.70 -39.97 10.59
N TYR A 114 2.10 -39.52 9.44
CA TYR A 114 1.79 -38.15 8.96
C TYR A 114 1.59 -38.19 7.45
N VAL A 115 0.35 -38.15 7.03
CA VAL A 115 0.00 -37.99 5.61
C VAL A 115 -0.67 -36.64 5.41
N SER A 116 0.05 -35.67 4.85
CA SER A 116 -0.48 -34.34 4.53
C SER A 116 -1.51 -34.43 3.41
N LEU A 117 -2.72 -34.00 3.65
CA LEU A 117 -3.85 -34.04 2.73
C LEU A 117 -4.08 -32.70 2.04
N ALA A 118 -4.07 -31.62 2.81
CA ALA A 118 -4.31 -30.29 2.32
C ALA A 118 -3.42 -29.27 3.03
N LYS A 119 -3.08 -28.19 2.33
CA LYS A 119 -2.31 -27.05 2.85
C LYS A 119 -3.08 -25.75 2.62
N ASN A 120 -2.81 -24.75 3.43
CA ASN A 120 -3.38 -23.40 3.30
C ASN A 120 -4.93 -23.36 3.38
N VAL A 121 -5.53 -24.24 4.19
CA VAL A 121 -6.99 -24.32 4.36
C VAL A 121 -7.46 -23.24 5.33
N ILE A 122 -8.50 -22.50 4.95
CA ILE A 122 -9.24 -21.63 5.88
C ILE A 122 -10.24 -22.50 6.63
N MET A 123 -10.30 -22.36 7.93
CA MET A 123 -11.17 -23.16 8.78
C MET A 123 -11.95 -22.26 9.74
N SER A 124 -13.23 -22.57 9.93
CA SER A 124 -14.04 -21.97 10.99
C SER A 124 -13.66 -22.52 12.37
N GLY A 125 -14.13 -21.87 13.43
CA GLY A 125 -13.98 -22.39 14.80
C GLY A 125 -14.57 -23.81 14.95
N ASP A 126 -15.71 -24.06 14.29
CA ASP A 126 -16.39 -25.36 14.29
C ASP A 126 -15.57 -26.44 13.57
N ASP A 127 -14.92 -26.09 12.45
CA ASP A 127 -14.02 -26.99 11.74
C ASP A 127 -12.83 -27.38 12.61
N ILE A 128 -12.22 -26.39 13.25
CA ILE A 128 -11.08 -26.62 14.16
C ILE A 128 -11.49 -27.52 15.30
N ALA A 129 -12.64 -27.29 15.93
CA ALA A 129 -13.17 -28.11 16.99
C ALA A 129 -13.46 -29.54 16.51
N PHE A 130 -14.06 -29.68 15.32
CA PHE A 130 -14.35 -30.99 14.71
C PHE A 130 -13.08 -31.82 14.52
N PHE A 131 -12.02 -31.26 13.93
CA PHE A 131 -10.78 -31.97 13.70
C PHE A 131 -10.01 -32.23 15.02
N LYS A 132 -10.00 -31.29 15.95
CA LYS A 132 -9.37 -31.47 17.28
C LYS A 132 -10.02 -32.60 18.09
N ALA A 133 -11.31 -32.89 17.88
CA ALA A 133 -11.99 -34.00 18.51
C ALA A 133 -11.56 -35.38 17.96
N MET A 134 -10.79 -35.43 16.87
CA MET A 134 -10.32 -36.66 16.22
C MET A 134 -8.85 -36.91 16.54
N PRO A 135 -8.48 -37.91 17.35
CA PRO A 135 -7.09 -38.17 17.79
C PRO A 135 -6.11 -38.46 16.66
N PHE A 136 -6.62 -38.86 15.50
CA PHE A 136 -5.86 -39.18 14.30
C PHE A 136 -5.71 -37.98 13.33
N ALA A 137 -6.45 -36.89 13.54
CA ALA A 137 -6.32 -35.68 12.75
C ALA A 137 -5.16 -34.83 13.27
N VAL A 138 -4.30 -34.36 12.36
CA VAL A 138 -3.19 -33.47 12.68
C VAL A 138 -3.47 -32.15 12.00
N LEU A 139 -3.57 -31.10 12.82
CA LEU A 139 -3.75 -29.72 12.35
C LEU A 139 -2.50 -28.91 12.68
N ASP A 140 -1.77 -28.52 11.64
CA ASP A 140 -0.67 -27.60 11.80
C ASP A 140 -1.16 -26.18 11.43
N ARG A 141 -1.15 -25.29 12.42
CA ARG A 141 -1.50 -23.88 12.21
C ARG A 141 -0.33 -23.16 11.52
N THR A 142 -0.65 -22.47 10.44
CA THR A 142 0.28 -21.61 9.73
C THR A 142 -0.35 -20.24 9.53
N THR A 143 0.45 -19.21 9.35
CA THR A 143 -0.02 -17.89 8.97
C THR A 143 0.38 -17.63 7.53
N LYS A 144 -0.52 -17.03 6.74
CA LYS A 144 -0.23 -16.55 5.41
C LYS A 144 -0.41 -15.04 5.38
N ARG A 145 0.57 -14.33 4.84
CA ARG A 145 0.47 -12.89 4.57
C ARG A 145 -0.61 -12.63 3.52
N GLN A 146 -1.49 -11.69 3.79
CA GLN A 146 -2.61 -11.29 2.94
C GLN A 146 -2.56 -9.80 2.69
N TYR A 147 -2.67 -9.41 1.42
CA TYR A 147 -2.76 -8.02 0.97
C TYR A 147 -4.20 -7.74 0.58
N ASN A 148 -4.90 -6.97 1.44
CA ASN A 148 -6.36 -6.89 1.44
C ASN A 148 -6.95 -6.12 0.26
N TYR A 149 -6.14 -5.30 -0.41
CA TYR A 149 -6.58 -4.45 -1.52
C TYR A 149 -5.97 -4.85 -2.88
N GLY A 150 -5.52 -6.11 -3.00
CA GLY A 150 -4.94 -6.63 -4.24
C GLY A 150 -3.73 -5.82 -4.68
N SER A 151 -3.76 -5.30 -5.91
CA SER A 151 -2.66 -4.50 -6.47
C SER A 151 -2.55 -3.08 -5.90
N ASN A 152 -3.52 -2.61 -5.11
CA ASN A 152 -3.52 -1.25 -4.58
C ASN A 152 -2.37 -1.08 -3.56
N GLY A 153 -1.47 -0.15 -3.85
CA GLY A 153 -0.27 0.09 -3.05
C GLY A 153 0.84 -0.94 -3.21
N ALA A 154 0.72 -1.88 -4.15
CA ALA A 154 1.66 -2.99 -4.32
C ALA A 154 3.12 -2.56 -4.41
N HIS A 155 3.42 -1.44 -5.08
CA HIS A 155 4.78 -0.98 -5.32
C HIS A 155 5.50 -0.45 -4.07
N PHE A 156 4.77 0.11 -3.11
CA PHE A 156 5.37 0.57 -1.86
C PHE A 156 5.18 -0.45 -0.73
N ILE A 157 4.07 -1.17 -0.66
CA ILE A 157 3.89 -2.25 0.33
C ILE A 157 4.90 -3.37 0.05
N GLY A 158 5.06 -3.75 -1.22
CA GLY A 158 5.87 -4.89 -1.62
C GLY A 158 5.20 -6.22 -1.30
N PHE A 159 5.99 -7.25 -1.04
CA PHE A 159 5.49 -8.56 -0.66
C PHE A 159 6.50 -9.33 0.19
N ALA A 160 5.98 -10.26 0.98
CA ALA A 160 6.74 -11.21 1.78
C ALA A 160 6.48 -12.65 1.32
N ASN A 161 7.43 -13.54 1.55
CA ASN A 161 7.28 -14.97 1.36
C ASN A 161 7.61 -15.72 2.66
N GLN A 162 7.80 -17.02 2.59
CA GLN A 162 8.12 -17.86 3.76
C GLN A 162 9.49 -17.56 4.39
N TYR A 163 10.35 -16.80 3.72
CA TYR A 163 11.69 -16.42 4.21
C TYR A 163 11.74 -14.98 4.73
N GLY A 164 10.67 -14.22 4.59
CA GLY A 164 10.57 -12.83 5.05
C GLY A 164 10.12 -11.86 3.97
N GLY A 165 10.28 -10.57 4.22
CA GLY A 165 9.99 -9.49 3.29
C GLY A 165 10.97 -9.44 2.12
N ILE A 166 10.47 -9.27 0.91
CA ILE A 166 11.27 -9.32 -0.32
C ILE A 166 11.40 -7.96 -0.99
N ALA A 167 10.34 -7.15 -0.95
CA ALA A 167 10.27 -5.86 -1.65
C ALA A 167 9.44 -4.86 -0.86
N GLY A 168 9.56 -3.58 -1.23
CA GLY A 168 8.79 -2.49 -0.62
C GLY A 168 9.00 -2.40 0.89
N LEU A 169 8.00 -1.90 1.61
CA LEU A 169 8.00 -1.79 3.07
C LEU A 169 8.14 -3.16 3.76
N GLU A 170 7.58 -4.21 3.18
CA GLU A 170 7.76 -5.57 3.69
C GLU A 170 9.24 -5.96 3.79
N GLY A 171 10.05 -5.57 2.78
CA GLY A 171 11.49 -5.83 2.76
C GLY A 171 12.29 -4.84 3.60
N GLU A 172 12.00 -3.54 3.49
CA GLU A 172 12.72 -2.48 4.20
C GLU A 172 12.57 -2.59 5.72
N PHE A 173 11.36 -2.92 6.17
CA PHE A 173 11.03 -3.05 7.59
C PHE A 173 10.98 -4.50 8.08
N GLU A 174 11.62 -5.45 7.37
CA GLU A 174 11.62 -6.88 7.75
C GLU A 174 12.00 -7.07 9.22
N ALA A 175 13.05 -6.41 9.69
CA ALA A 175 13.54 -6.54 11.06
C ALA A 175 12.51 -6.13 12.14
N LEU A 176 11.63 -5.17 11.82
CA LEU A 176 10.55 -4.73 12.70
C LEU A 176 9.30 -5.60 12.55
N LEU A 177 8.92 -5.86 11.29
CA LEU A 177 7.68 -6.58 10.97
C LEU A 177 7.73 -8.06 11.38
N ALA A 178 8.88 -8.72 11.27
CA ALA A 178 8.99 -10.16 11.48
C ALA A 178 8.78 -10.58 12.93
N GLY A 179 9.18 -9.74 13.90
CA GLY A 179 9.23 -10.10 15.31
C GLY A 179 10.32 -11.13 15.63
N SER A 180 10.29 -11.68 16.83
CA SER A 180 11.26 -12.68 17.30
C SER A 180 10.55 -13.94 17.81
N PRO A 181 11.01 -15.15 17.45
CA PRO A 181 10.37 -16.38 17.87
C PRO A 181 10.52 -16.59 19.37
N GLY A 182 9.47 -17.12 19.97
CA GLY A 182 9.50 -17.71 21.29
C GLY A 182 10.07 -19.12 21.26
N GLN A 183 10.09 -19.77 22.39
CA GLN A 183 10.59 -21.15 22.52
C GLN A 183 9.74 -21.92 23.51
N ARG A 184 9.34 -23.13 23.13
CA ARG A 184 8.67 -24.07 24.03
C ARG A 184 9.34 -25.43 24.02
N ILE A 185 9.16 -26.15 25.13
CA ILE A 185 9.63 -27.51 25.28
C ILE A 185 8.49 -28.49 24.93
N LYS A 186 8.82 -29.48 24.12
CA LYS A 186 8.01 -30.66 23.87
C LYS A 186 8.68 -31.91 24.47
N ARG A 187 7.90 -32.85 24.95
CA ARG A 187 8.42 -34.17 25.33
C ARG A 187 8.26 -35.14 24.18
N LYS A 188 9.38 -35.67 23.73
CA LYS A 188 9.44 -36.75 22.74
C LYS A 188 9.16 -38.09 23.42
N THR A 189 8.17 -38.79 22.93
CA THR A 189 7.85 -40.14 23.43
C THR A 189 8.80 -41.15 22.77
N ALA A 190 9.00 -42.31 23.42
CA ALA A 190 9.80 -43.42 22.86
C ALA A 190 9.29 -43.91 21.49
N ARG A 191 8.07 -43.57 21.11
CA ARG A 191 7.46 -43.85 19.81
C ARG A 191 7.65 -42.75 18.77
N GLY A 192 8.44 -41.69 19.09
CA GLY A 192 8.78 -40.61 18.17
C GLY A 192 7.71 -39.51 18.00
N SER A 193 6.62 -39.53 18.77
CA SER A 193 5.65 -38.42 18.81
C SER A 193 6.07 -37.39 19.86
N SER A 194 5.97 -36.10 19.52
CA SER A 194 6.27 -35.01 20.46
C SER A 194 4.97 -34.40 20.98
N THR A 195 4.85 -34.27 22.31
CA THR A 195 3.69 -33.65 22.98
C THR A 195 4.13 -32.38 23.74
N PRO A 196 3.36 -31.30 23.67
CA PRO A 196 3.64 -30.10 24.47
C PRO A 196 3.58 -30.43 25.98
N ILE A 197 4.53 -29.85 26.73
CA ILE A 197 4.51 -29.95 28.20
C ILE A 197 3.68 -28.76 28.72
N PRO A 198 2.68 -28.97 29.57
CA PRO A 198 1.98 -27.88 30.24
C PRO A 198 2.99 -26.97 30.99
N GLY A 199 2.94 -25.67 30.77
CA GLY A 199 3.91 -24.72 31.33
C GLY A 199 5.30 -24.77 30.70
N GLY A 200 5.49 -25.50 29.58
CA GLY A 200 6.78 -25.65 28.90
C GLY A 200 7.18 -24.48 27.97
N VAL A 201 6.54 -23.32 28.05
CA VAL A 201 6.98 -22.11 27.36
C VAL A 201 8.19 -21.55 28.09
N LEU A 202 9.34 -21.52 27.43
CA LEU A 202 10.60 -20.96 27.97
C LEU A 202 10.74 -19.48 27.68
N LYS A 203 10.24 -19.09 26.52
CA LYS A 203 10.26 -17.70 26.05
C LYS A 203 9.03 -17.44 25.21
N ASP A 204 8.29 -16.39 25.53
CA ASP A 204 7.17 -15.95 24.70
C ASP A 204 7.68 -15.33 23.39
N PRO A 205 6.95 -15.51 22.27
CA PRO A 205 7.29 -14.84 21.04
C PRO A 205 7.11 -13.32 21.20
N GLN A 206 8.02 -12.56 20.66
CA GLN A 206 7.85 -11.12 20.50
C GLN A 206 7.24 -10.86 19.13
N HIS A 207 5.97 -10.43 19.10
CA HIS A 207 5.27 -10.12 17.86
C HIS A 207 5.91 -8.93 17.15
N GLY A 208 5.77 -8.89 15.82
CA GLY A 208 6.30 -7.83 15.01
C GLY A 208 5.57 -6.50 15.24
N THR A 209 6.32 -5.43 15.08
CA THR A 209 5.82 -4.05 15.11
C THR A 209 4.98 -3.78 13.88
N SER A 210 3.80 -3.18 14.05
CA SER A 210 2.92 -2.79 12.96
C SER A 210 3.27 -1.38 12.46
N LEU A 211 3.02 -1.12 11.18
CA LEU A 211 3.25 0.18 10.54
C LEU A 211 1.93 0.85 10.21
N VAL A 212 1.79 2.13 10.54
CA VAL A 212 0.74 3.01 10.01
C VAL A 212 1.38 3.91 8.97
N LEU A 213 0.79 3.94 7.77
CA LEU A 213 1.29 4.71 6.65
C LEU A 213 0.61 6.08 6.58
N THR A 214 1.24 7.00 5.86
CA THR A 214 0.66 8.31 5.53
C THR A 214 -0.38 8.24 4.41
N VAL A 215 -0.42 7.12 3.69
CA VAL A 215 -1.29 6.88 2.52
C VAL A 215 -2.70 6.53 2.97
N ASP A 216 -3.71 7.17 2.40
CA ASP A 216 -5.12 6.73 2.47
C ASP A 216 -5.43 5.78 1.31
N VAL A 217 -5.87 4.55 1.61
CA VAL A 217 -6.13 3.52 0.58
C VAL A 217 -7.20 3.92 -0.43
N ALA A 218 -8.16 4.78 -0.07
CA ALA A 218 -9.19 5.25 -1.01
C ALA A 218 -8.60 6.28 -1.99
N GLN A 219 -7.77 7.21 -1.50
CA GLN A 219 -7.05 8.17 -2.35
C GLN A 219 -6.05 7.45 -3.26
N GLN A 220 -5.34 6.46 -2.72
CA GLN A 220 -4.43 5.61 -3.48
C GLN A 220 -5.15 4.88 -4.62
N ALA A 221 -6.32 4.29 -4.35
CA ALA A 221 -7.12 3.59 -5.36
C ALA A 221 -7.56 4.51 -6.49
N ILE A 222 -7.94 5.75 -6.16
CA ILE A 222 -8.32 6.76 -7.15
C ILE A 222 -7.13 7.08 -8.06
N LEU A 223 -5.95 7.34 -7.47
CA LEU A 223 -4.74 7.67 -8.24
C LEU A 223 -4.33 6.51 -9.16
N GLU A 224 -4.34 5.28 -8.67
CA GLU A 224 -4.00 4.10 -9.46
C GLU A 224 -4.99 3.87 -10.61
N GLU A 225 -6.28 4.05 -10.37
CA GLU A 225 -7.31 3.92 -11.39
C GLU A 225 -7.15 4.95 -12.50
N GLU A 226 -6.99 6.25 -12.15
CA GLU A 226 -6.82 7.32 -13.13
C GLU A 226 -5.49 7.20 -13.89
N LEU A 227 -4.40 6.80 -13.19
CA LEU A 227 -3.12 6.53 -13.84
C LEU A 227 -3.21 5.38 -14.84
N ARG A 228 -3.87 4.28 -14.46
CA ARG A 228 -4.10 3.13 -15.35
C ARG A 228 -4.89 3.53 -16.59
N LYS A 229 -6.01 4.24 -16.42
CA LYS A 229 -6.83 4.74 -17.53
C LYS A 229 -5.99 5.62 -18.45
N GLY A 230 -5.34 6.65 -17.91
CA GLY A 230 -4.55 7.58 -18.71
C GLY A 230 -3.35 6.92 -19.40
N THR A 231 -2.70 5.92 -18.78
CA THR A 231 -1.59 5.19 -19.40
C THR A 231 -2.07 4.35 -20.58
N ILE A 232 -3.23 3.70 -20.44
CA ILE A 232 -3.84 2.92 -21.54
C ILE A 232 -4.32 3.84 -22.66
N GLU A 233 -5.01 4.94 -22.35
CA GLU A 233 -5.50 5.91 -23.33
C GLU A 233 -4.36 6.62 -24.06
N ALA A 234 -3.24 6.84 -23.39
CA ALA A 234 -2.05 7.40 -24.00
C ALA A 234 -1.23 6.38 -24.81
N GLU A 235 -1.58 5.09 -24.74
CA GLU A 235 -0.79 3.98 -25.29
C GLU A 235 0.68 4.07 -24.84
N ALA A 236 0.90 4.42 -23.56
CA ALA A 236 2.22 4.57 -23.00
C ALA A 236 2.78 3.23 -22.50
N ASN A 237 4.11 3.07 -22.57
CA ASN A 237 4.77 1.86 -22.07
C ASN A 237 4.53 1.64 -20.56
N TRP A 238 4.54 2.73 -19.79
CA TRP A 238 4.21 2.75 -18.38
C TRP A 238 3.82 4.18 -17.93
N GLY A 239 3.13 4.25 -16.81
CA GLY A 239 2.80 5.48 -16.11
C GLY A 239 3.27 5.43 -14.66
N ALA A 240 3.65 6.58 -14.10
CA ALA A 240 3.96 6.74 -12.68
C ALA A 240 3.40 8.06 -12.17
N ALA A 241 2.92 8.04 -10.92
CA ALA A 241 2.43 9.24 -10.25
C ALA A 241 2.75 9.21 -8.77
N VAL A 242 3.00 10.40 -8.20
CA VAL A 242 3.23 10.59 -6.77
C VAL A 242 2.61 11.87 -6.29
N ALA A 243 1.91 11.79 -5.17
CA ALA A 243 1.36 12.92 -4.45
C ALA A 243 1.97 13.06 -3.07
N LEU A 244 2.25 14.30 -2.69
CA LEU A 244 2.88 14.67 -1.42
C LEU A 244 2.02 15.72 -0.71
N ASP A 245 1.99 15.66 0.60
CA ASP A 245 1.64 16.83 1.42
C ASP A 245 2.76 17.87 1.33
N VAL A 246 2.42 19.08 0.92
CA VAL A 246 3.35 20.17 0.64
C VAL A 246 4.10 20.62 1.90
N ASN A 247 3.45 20.57 3.06
CA ASN A 247 3.93 21.14 4.32
C ASN A 247 4.78 20.16 5.12
N THR A 248 4.44 18.86 5.03
CA THR A 248 5.10 17.82 5.82
C THR A 248 6.08 16.98 5.01
N GLY A 249 5.84 16.81 3.72
CA GLY A 249 6.55 15.85 2.87
C GLY A 249 5.99 14.42 2.94
N ALA A 250 4.87 14.21 3.63
CA ALA A 250 4.21 12.92 3.70
C ALA A 250 3.74 12.47 2.32
N ILE A 251 3.95 11.19 1.99
CA ILE A 251 3.41 10.59 0.75
C ILE A 251 1.92 10.38 0.94
N LEU A 252 1.09 11.06 0.18
CA LEU A 252 -0.36 10.90 0.17
C LEU A 252 -0.79 9.70 -0.69
N ALA A 253 -0.13 9.52 -1.83
CA ALA A 253 -0.31 8.38 -2.72
C ALA A 253 0.89 8.20 -3.65
N MET A 254 1.15 6.96 -4.09
CA MET A 254 2.22 6.62 -5.02
C MET A 254 1.78 5.46 -5.92
N ALA A 255 1.66 5.70 -7.21
CA ALA A 255 1.12 4.77 -8.18
C ALA A 255 2.08 4.49 -9.33
N ASN A 256 2.04 3.25 -9.84
CA ASN A 256 2.74 2.84 -11.06
C ASN A 256 1.83 1.91 -11.87
N TYR A 257 1.89 2.02 -13.19
CA TYR A 257 1.22 1.10 -14.10
C TYR A 257 2.18 0.71 -15.24
N PRO A 258 2.29 -0.58 -15.61
CA PRO A 258 1.54 -1.73 -15.10
C PRO A 258 1.86 -2.04 -13.63
N THR A 259 0.97 -2.79 -12.98
CA THR A 259 1.06 -3.19 -11.58
C THR A 259 0.98 -4.71 -11.41
N PHE A 260 1.09 -5.21 -10.17
CA PHE A 260 1.05 -6.63 -9.83
C PHE A 260 0.21 -6.87 -8.57
N ASP A 261 -0.25 -8.10 -8.35
CA ASP A 261 -0.89 -8.50 -7.08
C ASP A 261 0.15 -9.08 -6.12
N PRO A 262 0.40 -8.45 -4.95
CA PRO A 262 1.32 -8.97 -3.93
C PRO A 262 0.93 -10.35 -3.38
N ASN A 263 -0.35 -10.75 -3.45
CA ASN A 263 -0.79 -12.08 -3.07
C ASN A 263 -0.30 -13.17 -4.05
N MET A 264 -0.03 -12.78 -5.30
CA MET A 264 0.46 -13.65 -6.38
C MET A 264 1.54 -12.93 -7.20
N PRO A 265 2.69 -12.58 -6.61
CA PRO A 265 3.66 -11.69 -7.25
C PRO A 265 4.29 -12.29 -8.52
N GLY A 266 4.19 -13.60 -8.74
CA GLY A 266 4.78 -14.27 -9.88
C GLY A 266 6.30 -14.14 -9.95
N SER A 267 6.95 -14.72 -10.97
CA SER A 267 8.39 -14.65 -11.19
C SER A 267 8.83 -13.45 -12.05
N SER A 268 7.93 -12.90 -12.88
CA SER A 268 8.22 -11.76 -13.75
C SER A 268 8.50 -10.50 -12.95
N MET A 269 9.50 -9.71 -13.38
CA MET A 269 9.76 -8.36 -12.85
C MET A 269 8.91 -7.29 -13.51
N HIS A 270 8.20 -7.63 -14.60
CA HIS A 270 7.30 -6.71 -15.29
C HIS A 270 6.19 -6.23 -14.35
N GLY A 271 5.98 -4.93 -14.28
CA GLY A 271 4.99 -4.31 -13.41
C GLY A 271 5.37 -4.21 -11.93
N LYS A 272 6.57 -4.68 -11.50
CA LYS A 272 7.02 -4.60 -10.10
C LYS A 272 7.91 -3.39 -9.80
N ARG A 273 8.40 -2.73 -10.84
CA ARG A 273 9.30 -1.60 -10.68
C ARG A 273 8.55 -0.38 -10.16
N ASN A 274 9.05 0.22 -9.10
CA ASN A 274 8.55 1.49 -8.60
C ASN A 274 9.23 2.64 -9.33
N HIS A 275 8.71 3.00 -10.50
CA HIS A 275 9.28 4.05 -11.37
C HIS A 275 9.38 5.41 -10.68
N VAL A 276 8.55 5.68 -9.65
CA VAL A 276 8.57 6.95 -8.91
C VAL A 276 9.93 7.22 -8.27
N ILE A 277 10.61 6.18 -7.77
CA ILE A 277 11.87 6.31 -7.04
C ILE A 277 13.07 5.69 -7.76
N THR A 278 12.83 4.74 -8.68
CA THR A 278 13.93 4.01 -9.34
C THR A 278 14.34 4.58 -10.68
N ASP A 279 13.44 5.33 -11.35
CA ASP A 279 13.70 5.81 -12.70
C ASP A 279 14.27 7.21 -12.67
N ARG A 280 15.40 7.36 -13.36
CA ARG A 280 16.02 8.66 -13.62
C ARG A 280 15.67 9.09 -15.02
N PHE A 281 15.24 10.30 -15.17
CA PHE A 281 14.94 10.87 -16.48
C PHE A 281 15.35 12.33 -16.56
N GLU A 282 15.56 12.83 -17.77
CA GLU A 282 15.71 14.27 -18.04
C GLU A 282 14.32 14.90 -17.98
N PRO A 283 14.03 15.83 -17.03
CA PRO A 283 12.66 16.29 -16.78
C PRO A 283 12.08 17.21 -17.85
N GLY A 284 12.93 17.67 -18.79
CA GLY A 284 12.51 18.66 -19.76
C GLY A 284 11.98 19.93 -19.08
N SER A 285 10.94 20.53 -19.64
CA SER A 285 10.41 21.81 -19.17
C SER A 285 9.89 21.83 -17.73
N THR A 286 9.67 20.69 -17.05
CA THR A 286 9.38 20.69 -15.61
C THR A 286 10.59 21.13 -14.78
N MET A 287 11.81 21.00 -15.29
CA MET A 287 13.02 21.52 -14.64
C MET A 287 13.11 23.06 -14.64
N LYS A 288 12.27 23.78 -15.38
CA LYS A 288 12.31 25.23 -15.46
C LYS A 288 12.10 25.96 -14.13
N VAL A 289 11.60 25.26 -13.10
CA VAL A 289 11.57 25.77 -11.73
C VAL A 289 12.98 26.09 -11.21
N LEU A 290 13.97 25.28 -11.55
CA LEU A 290 15.37 25.49 -11.14
C LEU A 290 15.97 26.80 -11.66
N PRO A 291 16.03 27.05 -12.99
CA PRO A 291 16.58 28.30 -13.50
C PRO A 291 15.70 29.51 -13.14
N ALA A 292 14.39 29.34 -12.97
CA ALA A 292 13.52 30.42 -12.55
C ALA A 292 13.87 30.90 -11.13
N VAL A 293 14.03 29.97 -10.20
CA VAL A 293 14.49 30.28 -8.84
C VAL A 293 15.87 30.91 -8.87
N ALA A 294 16.84 30.34 -9.60
CA ALA A 294 18.20 30.84 -9.67
C ALA A 294 18.26 32.27 -10.21
N ALA A 295 17.49 32.58 -11.26
CA ALA A 295 17.50 33.90 -11.90
C ALA A 295 16.81 34.99 -11.06
N VAL A 296 15.68 34.66 -10.41
CA VAL A 296 14.93 35.58 -9.56
C VAL A 296 15.68 35.86 -8.24
N GLU A 297 16.18 34.82 -7.58
CA GLU A 297 16.97 34.94 -6.34
C GLU A 297 18.26 35.72 -6.51
N SER A 298 18.93 35.58 -7.67
CA SER A 298 20.15 36.33 -7.98
C SER A 298 19.89 37.74 -8.53
N GLY A 299 18.61 38.13 -8.65
CA GLY A 299 18.23 39.46 -9.17
C GLY A 299 18.54 39.69 -10.66
N VAL A 300 18.78 38.61 -11.41
CA VAL A 300 19.07 38.65 -12.84
C VAL A 300 17.86 39.09 -13.66
N ILE A 301 16.67 38.72 -13.20
CA ILE A 301 15.40 38.94 -13.90
C ILE A 301 14.27 39.23 -12.94
N SER A 302 13.35 40.12 -13.31
CA SER A 302 12.03 40.23 -12.66
C SER A 302 10.94 39.61 -13.53
N MET A 303 9.79 39.32 -12.95
CA MET A 303 8.69 38.63 -13.67
C MET A 303 8.11 39.46 -14.83
N GLN A 304 8.27 40.77 -14.79
CA GLN A 304 7.78 41.74 -15.79
C GLN A 304 8.82 42.11 -16.86
N ASP A 305 10.07 41.71 -16.68
CA ASP A 305 11.12 42.00 -17.66
C ASP A 305 10.84 41.32 -18.98
N SER A 306 11.04 42.06 -20.07
CA SER A 306 10.77 41.60 -21.42
C SER A 306 11.95 40.86 -22.02
N ILE A 307 11.68 39.77 -22.71
CA ILE A 307 12.64 38.90 -23.35
C ILE A 307 12.24 38.73 -24.82
N GLU A 308 13.19 39.03 -25.73
CA GLU A 308 12.98 38.85 -27.17
C GLU A 308 13.20 37.37 -27.54
N THR A 309 12.12 36.65 -27.86
CA THR A 309 12.17 35.26 -28.30
C THR A 309 12.01 35.11 -29.83
N GLY A 310 11.74 36.20 -30.52
CA GLY A 310 11.70 36.29 -31.96
C GLY A 310 10.67 35.41 -32.65
N SER A 311 11.07 34.85 -33.78
CA SER A 311 10.21 33.99 -34.60
C SER A 311 10.01 32.55 -34.02
N GLY A 312 10.43 32.28 -32.79
CA GLY A 312 10.39 30.93 -32.19
C GLY A 312 11.55 30.03 -32.64
N TYR A 313 12.57 30.60 -33.28
CA TYR A 313 13.80 29.93 -33.65
C TYR A 313 15.01 30.78 -33.31
N LEU A 314 15.98 30.18 -32.64
CA LEU A 314 17.25 30.81 -32.32
C LEU A 314 18.41 29.83 -32.47
N LYS A 315 19.42 30.17 -33.28
CA LYS A 315 20.69 29.44 -33.29
C LYS A 315 21.55 29.93 -32.13
N HIS A 316 21.71 29.08 -31.13
CA HIS A 316 22.34 29.46 -29.88
C HIS A 316 23.46 28.46 -29.51
N GLU A 317 24.69 28.96 -29.36
CA GLU A 317 25.88 28.18 -29.01
C GLU A 317 26.08 26.88 -29.83
N GLY A 318 25.72 26.93 -31.11
CA GLY A 318 25.82 25.77 -32.02
C GLY A 318 24.62 24.83 -32.00
N TRP A 319 23.59 25.13 -31.23
CA TRP A 319 22.35 24.36 -31.14
C TRP A 319 21.15 25.14 -31.68
N ASP A 320 20.21 24.44 -32.26
CA ASP A 320 18.94 25.00 -32.70
C ASP A 320 17.94 24.97 -31.53
N LEU A 321 17.62 26.15 -30.97
CA LEU A 321 16.55 26.32 -30.02
C LEU A 321 15.25 26.62 -30.75
N ARG A 322 14.19 25.92 -30.33
CA ARG A 322 12.86 26.13 -30.92
C ARG A 322 11.81 26.22 -29.82
N ASP A 323 10.95 27.22 -29.95
CA ASP A 323 9.68 27.31 -29.24
C ASP A 323 8.57 26.66 -30.08
N THR A 324 7.45 26.31 -29.47
CA THR A 324 6.29 25.76 -30.19
C THR A 324 5.61 26.82 -31.08
N HIS A 325 5.75 28.10 -30.73
CA HIS A 325 5.15 29.25 -31.41
C HIS A 325 6.14 30.40 -31.51
N ALA A 326 5.92 31.28 -32.47
CA ALA A 326 6.60 32.58 -32.54
C ALA A 326 5.95 33.50 -31.51
N ASN A 327 6.68 33.83 -30.44
CA ASN A 327 6.12 34.62 -29.35
C ASN A 327 6.57 36.09 -29.37
N GLY A 328 7.57 36.46 -30.22
CA GLY A 328 8.12 37.82 -30.26
C GLY A 328 8.76 38.19 -28.93
N THR A 329 8.46 39.40 -28.45
CA THR A 329 8.89 39.89 -27.12
C THR A 329 7.81 39.56 -26.08
N ILE A 330 8.16 38.78 -25.06
CA ILE A 330 7.27 38.35 -23.98
C ILE A 330 7.89 38.61 -22.61
N THR A 331 7.06 38.70 -21.57
CA THR A 331 7.54 38.84 -20.20
C THR A 331 8.16 37.54 -19.68
N TYR A 332 9.00 37.63 -18.64
CA TYR A 332 9.52 36.40 -18.01
C TYR A 332 8.39 35.52 -17.41
N HIS A 333 7.34 36.17 -16.94
CA HIS A 333 6.09 35.46 -16.57
C HIS A 333 5.60 34.59 -17.73
N ASP A 334 5.51 35.17 -18.95
CA ASP A 334 5.02 34.44 -20.12
C ASP A 334 6.03 33.42 -20.66
N VAL A 335 7.33 33.61 -20.43
CA VAL A 335 8.35 32.58 -20.68
C VAL A 335 8.05 31.28 -19.90
N ILE A 336 7.62 31.42 -18.65
CA ILE A 336 7.25 30.26 -17.81
C ILE A 336 5.90 29.71 -18.26
N LYS A 337 4.87 30.54 -18.42
CA LYS A 337 3.52 30.22 -18.87
C LYS A 337 3.50 29.44 -20.18
N LEU A 338 4.14 29.99 -21.22
CA LEU A 338 4.21 29.42 -22.57
C LEU A 338 5.31 28.36 -22.70
N SER A 339 6.10 28.17 -21.64
CA SER A 339 7.21 27.22 -21.63
C SER A 339 8.27 27.50 -22.71
N SER A 340 8.59 28.80 -23.00
CA SER A 340 9.59 29.19 -24.01
C SER A 340 10.97 28.59 -23.67
N ASN A 341 11.54 27.84 -24.60
CA ASN A 341 12.90 27.32 -24.52
C ASN A 341 13.94 28.43 -24.78
N ILE A 342 13.62 29.31 -25.69
CA ILE A 342 14.48 30.45 -26.07
C ILE A 342 14.58 31.41 -24.90
N GLY A 343 13.44 31.86 -24.36
CA GLY A 343 13.42 32.78 -23.23
C GLY A 343 14.13 32.21 -22.00
N THR A 344 13.91 30.93 -21.67
CA THR A 344 14.58 30.28 -20.55
C THR A 344 16.10 30.18 -20.76
N ALA A 345 16.56 29.86 -21.97
CA ALA A 345 17.99 29.79 -22.29
C ALA A 345 18.67 31.14 -22.16
N LEU A 346 18.07 32.21 -22.73
CA LEU A 346 18.60 33.57 -22.68
C LEU A 346 18.73 34.11 -21.25
N VAL A 347 17.72 33.87 -20.39
CA VAL A 347 17.79 34.23 -18.96
C VAL A 347 18.89 33.43 -18.25
N SER A 348 19.00 32.13 -18.54
CA SER A 348 20.04 31.30 -17.94
C SER A 348 21.45 31.70 -18.35
N ASP A 349 21.65 32.29 -19.54
CA ASP A 349 22.96 32.77 -19.96
C ASP A 349 23.43 33.99 -19.15
N ASN A 350 22.49 34.77 -18.67
CA ASN A 350 22.76 35.89 -17.78
C ASN A 350 22.86 35.48 -16.30
N THR A 351 22.41 34.25 -15.98
CA THR A 351 22.51 33.68 -14.61
C THR A 351 23.88 33.02 -14.44
N ASP A 352 24.56 33.30 -13.33
CA ASP A 352 25.85 32.68 -13.03
C ASP A 352 25.72 31.15 -12.97
N LYS A 353 26.65 30.43 -13.60
CA LYS A 353 26.66 28.95 -13.59
C LYS A 353 26.79 28.35 -12.19
N GLY A 354 27.43 29.10 -11.27
CA GLY A 354 27.54 28.74 -9.87
C GLY A 354 26.20 28.78 -9.17
N GLU A 355 25.35 29.76 -9.48
CA GLU A 355 23.99 29.85 -8.96
C GLU A 355 23.11 28.69 -9.47
N LEU A 356 23.13 28.39 -10.76
CA LEU A 356 22.42 27.22 -11.29
C LEU A 356 22.88 25.91 -10.64
N TYR A 357 24.17 25.74 -10.43
CA TYR A 357 24.73 24.56 -9.76
C TYR A 357 24.34 24.51 -8.28
N LYS A 358 24.40 25.65 -7.59
CA LYS A 358 23.99 25.80 -6.18
C LYS A 358 22.53 25.38 -6.00
N TYR A 359 21.61 25.93 -6.81
CA TYR A 359 20.19 25.60 -6.70
C TYR A 359 19.87 24.17 -7.14
N ALA A 360 20.56 23.61 -8.15
CA ALA A 360 20.41 22.20 -8.51
C ALA A 360 20.73 21.27 -7.33
N ARG A 361 21.76 21.61 -6.56
CA ARG A 361 22.10 20.87 -5.33
C ARG A 361 21.17 21.18 -4.18
N ALA A 362 20.72 22.41 -4.04
CA ALA A 362 19.79 22.82 -2.98
C ALA A 362 18.44 22.11 -3.12
N PHE A 363 17.92 21.92 -4.33
CA PHE A 363 16.74 21.11 -4.63
C PHE A 363 16.94 19.60 -4.41
N GLY A 364 18.18 19.14 -4.18
CA GLY A 364 18.46 17.74 -3.89
C GLY A 364 18.67 16.86 -5.12
N PHE A 365 18.85 17.41 -6.34
CA PHE A 365 19.07 16.61 -7.56
C PHE A 365 20.40 15.85 -7.61
N ASN A 366 21.21 15.94 -6.57
CA ASN A 366 22.49 15.24 -6.45
C ASN A 366 22.53 14.20 -5.32
N GLN A 367 21.41 13.88 -4.71
CA GLN A 367 21.34 13.00 -3.53
C GLN A 367 20.04 12.21 -3.52
N LYS A 368 20.01 11.12 -2.77
CA LYS A 368 18.78 10.38 -2.46
C LYS A 368 17.87 11.21 -1.56
N THR A 369 16.57 11.06 -1.72
CA THR A 369 15.57 11.71 -0.85
C THR A 369 15.50 11.07 0.54
N ARG A 370 15.96 9.81 0.64
CA ARG A 370 15.93 8.95 1.84
C ARG A 370 14.49 8.60 2.27
N ILE A 371 13.62 8.42 1.29
CA ILE A 371 12.31 7.78 1.55
C ILE A 371 12.53 6.35 2.06
N GLU A 372 11.67 5.88 2.95
CA GLU A 372 11.77 4.54 3.57
C GLU A 372 11.33 3.42 2.59
N LEU A 373 11.88 3.44 1.38
CA LEU A 373 11.63 2.42 0.36
C LEU A 373 12.95 1.97 -0.27
N PRO A 374 13.11 0.67 -0.54
CA PRO A 374 14.32 0.15 -1.16
C PRO A 374 14.43 0.52 -2.64
N GLY A 375 15.65 0.59 -3.14
CA GLY A 375 15.89 0.75 -4.56
C GLY A 375 15.87 2.19 -5.07
N GLU A 376 15.82 3.20 -4.21
CA GLU A 376 15.88 4.59 -4.62
C GLU A 376 17.14 4.88 -5.45
N ALA A 377 16.94 5.46 -6.65
CA ALA A 377 18.03 5.79 -7.56
C ALA A 377 18.83 6.99 -7.07
N THR A 378 20.14 6.95 -7.30
CA THR A 378 21.02 8.08 -7.04
C THR A 378 21.12 8.93 -8.30
N THR A 379 20.91 10.24 -8.17
CA THR A 379 21.09 11.24 -9.22
C THR A 379 22.38 12.01 -9.00
N VAL A 380 22.92 12.59 -10.06
CA VAL A 380 24.18 13.33 -10.02
C VAL A 380 24.05 14.61 -10.84
N VAL A 381 24.42 15.72 -10.25
CA VAL A 381 24.61 17.00 -10.97
C VAL A 381 26.09 17.12 -11.34
N ARG A 382 26.38 17.27 -12.64
CA ARG A 382 27.74 17.44 -13.12
C ARG A 382 28.41 18.65 -12.47
N LYS A 383 29.69 18.53 -12.10
CA LYS A 383 30.46 19.65 -11.53
C LYS A 383 30.72 20.71 -12.59
N ILE A 384 30.82 21.98 -12.18
CA ILE A 384 31.00 23.11 -13.10
C ILE A 384 32.23 22.96 -14.04
N PRO A 385 33.39 22.41 -13.60
CA PRO A 385 34.51 22.20 -14.53
C PRO A 385 34.19 21.25 -15.68
N ASP A 386 33.19 20.36 -15.51
CA ASP A 386 32.77 19.41 -16.55
C ASP A 386 31.71 19.99 -17.50
N TRP A 387 31.32 21.27 -17.31
CA TRP A 387 30.31 21.93 -18.14
C TRP A 387 30.96 22.44 -19.42
N ASN A 388 30.37 22.09 -20.57
CA ASN A 388 30.68 22.70 -21.85
C ASN A 388 29.84 23.99 -22.05
N ARG A 389 30.02 24.67 -23.19
CA ARG A 389 29.31 25.92 -23.51
C ARG A 389 27.78 25.75 -23.42
N SER A 390 27.25 24.64 -23.93
CA SER A 390 25.80 24.40 -24.00
C SER A 390 25.19 23.81 -22.73
N THR A 391 25.99 23.40 -21.75
CA THR A 391 25.48 22.70 -20.55
C THR A 391 24.50 23.56 -19.75
N ARG A 392 24.80 24.85 -19.59
CA ARG A 392 23.93 25.81 -18.87
C ARG A 392 22.55 25.93 -19.52
N SER A 393 22.52 26.22 -20.84
CA SER A 393 21.29 26.26 -21.62
C SER A 393 20.57 24.88 -21.65
N ALA A 394 21.28 23.78 -21.65
CA ALA A 394 20.68 22.45 -21.58
C ALA A 394 20.00 22.21 -20.23
N ILE A 395 20.70 22.46 -19.10
CA ILE A 395 20.16 22.32 -17.74
C ILE A 395 18.90 23.17 -17.56
N SER A 396 18.91 24.42 -18.07
CA SER A 396 17.76 25.31 -17.93
C SER A 396 16.48 24.80 -18.61
N ARG A 397 16.61 23.93 -19.60
CA ARG A 397 15.51 23.29 -20.31
C ARG A 397 15.24 21.85 -19.83
N GLY A 398 15.97 21.40 -18.79
CA GLY A 398 15.82 20.07 -18.19
C GLY A 398 16.52 18.95 -18.95
N TYR A 399 17.58 19.28 -19.71
CA TYR A 399 18.53 18.33 -20.30
C TYR A 399 19.87 18.39 -19.59
N ALA A 400 20.71 17.39 -19.75
CA ALA A 400 22.02 17.29 -19.06
C ALA A 400 21.92 17.26 -17.51
N ILE A 401 20.73 17.15 -16.96
CA ILE A 401 20.40 16.93 -15.55
C ILE A 401 19.32 15.85 -15.46
N VAL A 402 19.45 14.97 -14.50
CA VAL A 402 18.48 13.89 -14.29
C VAL A 402 17.87 13.97 -12.90
N ALA A 403 16.59 13.64 -12.80
CA ALA A 403 15.86 13.54 -11.55
C ALA A 403 14.97 12.29 -11.54
N THR A 404 14.56 11.84 -10.35
CA THR A 404 13.45 10.90 -10.22
C THR A 404 12.12 11.66 -10.19
N PRO A 405 10.98 11.00 -10.50
CA PRO A 405 9.67 11.62 -10.31
C PRO A 405 9.47 12.18 -8.90
N LEU A 406 9.91 11.45 -7.86
CA LEU A 406 9.84 11.92 -6.47
C LEU A 406 10.64 13.21 -6.24
N GLN A 407 11.87 13.30 -6.75
CA GLN A 407 12.68 14.53 -6.64
C GLN A 407 12.03 15.71 -7.33
N MET A 408 11.41 15.50 -8.49
CA MET A 408 10.68 16.57 -9.19
C MET A 408 9.44 17.01 -8.41
N ALA A 409 8.68 16.09 -7.83
CA ALA A 409 7.54 16.41 -6.97
C ALA A 409 7.99 17.26 -5.75
N LEU A 410 9.08 16.86 -5.10
CA LEU A 410 9.67 17.62 -3.97
C LEU A 410 10.14 19.02 -4.35
N ALA A 411 10.65 19.21 -5.57
CA ALA A 411 11.04 20.54 -6.05
C ALA A 411 9.82 21.46 -6.20
N TYR A 412 8.69 20.95 -6.66
CA TYR A 412 7.44 21.70 -6.72
C TYR A 412 6.76 21.85 -5.36
N ALA A 413 6.92 20.88 -4.45
CA ALA A 413 6.52 21.05 -3.05
C ALA A 413 7.29 22.19 -2.39
N ALA A 414 8.61 22.33 -2.67
CA ALA A 414 9.40 23.47 -2.19
C ALA A 414 8.92 24.81 -2.78
N LEU A 415 8.50 24.84 -4.05
CA LEU A 415 7.89 26.05 -4.62
C LEU A 415 6.58 26.40 -3.91
N ALA A 416 5.76 25.40 -3.63
CA ALA A 416 4.44 25.54 -3.04
C ALA A 416 4.48 25.98 -1.55
N ASN A 417 5.49 25.55 -0.79
CA ASN A 417 5.61 25.83 0.65
C ASN A 417 6.54 27.01 1.00
N GLY A 418 6.86 27.86 0.04
CA GLY A 418 7.71 29.04 0.29
C GLY A 418 9.20 28.75 0.37
N GLY A 419 9.68 27.69 -0.28
CA GLY A 419 11.10 27.42 -0.49
C GLY A 419 11.72 26.34 0.40
N GLU A 420 10.96 25.57 1.16
CA GLU A 420 11.49 24.53 2.02
C GLU A 420 11.51 23.16 1.36
N LEU A 421 12.68 22.54 1.27
CA LEU A 421 12.80 21.16 0.85
C LEU A 421 12.50 20.24 2.03
N LYS A 422 11.38 19.52 1.96
CA LYS A 422 10.99 18.53 2.96
C LYS A 422 11.60 17.17 2.67
N ARG A 423 11.86 16.40 3.71
CA ARG A 423 12.20 14.99 3.58
C ARG A 423 10.90 14.19 3.37
N PRO A 424 10.79 13.41 2.28
CA PRO A 424 9.60 12.59 2.09
C PRO A 424 9.60 11.41 3.06
N PHE A 425 8.40 11.02 3.52
CA PHE A 425 8.20 9.83 4.33
C PHE A 425 6.85 9.18 4.01
N ILE A 426 6.78 7.87 4.18
CA ILE A 426 5.58 7.07 3.92
C ILE A 426 5.09 6.32 5.17
N VAL A 427 5.96 6.11 6.16
CA VAL A 427 5.59 5.52 7.44
C VAL A 427 5.34 6.64 8.45
N GLU A 428 4.12 6.69 8.98
CA GLU A 428 3.70 7.70 9.96
C GLU A 428 4.02 7.26 11.39
N ARG A 429 3.65 6.01 11.76
CA ARG A 429 3.81 5.50 13.12
C ARG A 429 4.17 4.02 13.15
N HIS A 430 4.87 3.64 14.21
CA HIS A 430 5.07 2.24 14.59
C HIS A 430 4.18 1.92 15.79
N LEU A 431 3.50 0.76 15.73
CA LEU A 431 2.67 0.28 16.84
C LEU A 431 3.21 -1.04 17.35
N ASP A 432 3.25 -1.22 18.67
CA ASP A 432 3.55 -2.51 19.29
C ASP A 432 2.39 -3.52 19.12
N ALA A 433 2.53 -4.70 19.70
CA ALA A 433 1.52 -5.75 19.64
C ALA A 433 0.20 -5.38 20.35
N ASP A 434 0.25 -4.45 21.29
CA ASP A 434 -0.90 -3.97 22.06
C ASP A 434 -1.57 -2.76 21.39
N GLY A 435 -1.00 -2.26 20.29
CA GLY A 435 -1.50 -1.11 19.53
C GLY A 435 -1.00 0.24 20.04
N ASN A 436 -0.04 0.27 20.96
CA ASN A 436 0.54 1.54 21.45
C ASN A 436 1.57 2.07 20.45
N THR A 437 1.57 3.38 20.25
CA THR A 437 2.59 4.05 19.42
C THR A 437 3.95 3.98 20.10
N THR A 438 4.92 3.37 19.42
CA THR A 438 6.31 3.27 19.87
C THR A 438 7.24 4.25 19.16
N TRP A 439 6.84 4.73 17.99
CA TRP A 439 7.53 5.74 17.22
C TRP A 439 6.54 6.47 16.31
N GLU A 440 6.77 7.77 16.08
CA GLU A 440 5.98 8.62 15.20
C GLU A 440 6.92 9.49 14.37
N ALA A 441 6.58 9.68 13.09
CA ALA A 441 7.36 10.49 12.17
C ALA A 441 7.18 11.98 12.47
N GLU A 442 8.27 12.71 12.56
CA GLU A 442 8.24 14.17 12.63
C GLU A 442 8.57 14.75 11.25
N PRO A 443 7.73 15.67 10.71
CA PRO A 443 8.02 16.38 9.49
C PRO A 443 9.39 17.07 9.56
N HIS A 444 10.26 16.81 8.60
CA HIS A 444 11.63 17.30 8.61
C HIS A 444 11.94 18.20 7.42
N THR A 445 12.30 19.47 7.69
CA THR A 445 12.83 20.38 6.68
C THR A 445 14.33 20.09 6.50
N VAL A 446 14.70 19.57 5.32
CA VAL A 446 16.09 19.29 4.98
C VAL A 446 16.90 20.59 4.90
N ARG A 447 16.32 21.60 4.24
CA ARG A 447 16.86 22.96 4.09
C ARG A 447 15.86 23.91 3.47
N ARG A 448 16.09 25.20 3.62
CA ARG A 448 15.48 26.24 2.78
C ARG A 448 16.30 26.35 1.48
N VAL A 449 15.62 26.21 0.35
CA VAL A 449 16.23 26.26 -1.00
C VAL A 449 16.32 27.70 -1.48
N PHE A 450 15.25 28.48 -1.26
CA PHE A 450 15.10 29.89 -1.67
C PHE A 450 14.10 30.59 -0.73
N ASP A 451 13.99 31.89 -0.85
CA ASP A 451 13.17 32.69 0.02
C ASP A 451 11.68 32.65 -0.37
N GLU A 452 10.80 32.86 0.60
CA GLU A 452 9.35 32.87 0.39
C GLU A 452 8.90 33.93 -0.62
N ASP A 453 9.55 35.10 -0.64
CA ASP A 453 9.30 36.15 -1.61
C ASP A 453 9.49 35.66 -3.05
N THR A 454 10.50 34.84 -3.31
CA THR A 454 10.71 34.20 -4.61
C THR A 454 9.60 33.23 -4.99
N ALA A 455 9.11 32.45 -4.03
CA ALA A 455 7.94 31.59 -4.26
C ALA A 455 6.71 32.42 -4.64
N GLN A 456 6.44 33.50 -3.89
CA GLN A 456 5.31 34.39 -4.16
C GLN A 456 5.41 35.06 -5.54
N LYS A 457 6.62 35.46 -5.98
CA LYS A 457 6.85 36.03 -7.32
C LYS A 457 6.64 35.01 -8.44
N LEU A 458 7.07 33.77 -8.25
CA LEU A 458 7.03 32.74 -9.28
C LEU A 458 5.67 32.06 -9.43
N THR A 459 4.95 31.83 -8.32
CA THR A 459 3.69 31.09 -8.30
C THR A 459 2.65 31.56 -9.33
N PRO A 460 2.41 32.89 -9.55
CA PRO A 460 1.45 33.34 -10.55
C PRO A 460 1.79 32.89 -11.98
N ALA A 461 3.07 32.80 -12.32
CA ALA A 461 3.49 32.31 -13.63
C ALA A 461 3.25 30.82 -13.81
N PHE A 462 3.47 30.01 -12.75
CA PHE A 462 3.15 28.58 -12.77
C PHE A 462 1.63 28.33 -12.73
N GLU A 463 0.84 29.20 -12.08
CA GLU A 463 -0.62 29.14 -12.10
C GLU A 463 -1.16 29.41 -13.51
N SER A 464 -0.62 30.40 -14.22
CA SER A 464 -1.03 30.74 -15.58
C SER A 464 -0.84 29.59 -16.60
N VAL A 465 -0.01 28.58 -16.27
CA VAL A 465 0.18 27.36 -17.09
C VAL A 465 -1.09 26.56 -17.24
N THR A 466 -1.97 26.54 -16.23
CA THR A 466 -3.25 25.82 -16.23
C THR A 466 -4.41 26.67 -16.80
N GLY A 467 -4.17 27.95 -17.06
CA GLY A 467 -5.12 28.85 -17.73
C GLY A 467 -5.45 28.41 -19.15
N LEU A 468 -6.51 28.99 -19.74
CA LEU A 468 -7.00 28.63 -21.08
C LEU A 468 -5.94 28.80 -22.18
N ASP A 469 -5.06 29.80 -22.02
CA ASP A 469 -3.97 30.15 -22.92
C ASP A 469 -2.59 29.65 -22.43
N GLY A 470 -2.58 28.81 -21.41
CA GLY A 470 -1.39 28.12 -20.90
C GLY A 470 -1.11 26.79 -21.60
N THR A 471 -0.04 26.10 -21.18
CA THR A 471 0.36 24.79 -21.76
C THR A 471 -0.39 23.60 -21.20
N ALA A 472 -1.19 23.75 -20.12
CA ALA A 472 -1.94 22.69 -19.47
C ALA A 472 -3.39 23.06 -19.08
N PRO A 473 -4.23 23.56 -20.00
CA PRO A 473 -5.62 23.87 -19.65
C PRO A 473 -6.42 22.61 -19.24
N ARG A 474 -5.97 21.42 -19.64
CA ARG A 474 -6.58 20.14 -19.25
C ARG A 474 -6.28 19.72 -17.81
N ALA A 475 -5.35 20.39 -17.11
CA ALA A 475 -5.13 20.19 -15.68
C ALA A 475 -6.09 21.00 -14.80
N ALA A 476 -6.78 21.99 -15.39
CA ALA A 476 -7.66 22.87 -14.65
C ALA A 476 -8.85 22.13 -14.05
N VAL A 477 -9.11 22.37 -12.77
CA VAL A 477 -10.29 21.92 -12.03
C VAL A 477 -11.16 23.14 -11.76
N LYS A 478 -12.45 23.07 -12.09
CA LYS A 478 -13.34 24.21 -11.96
C LYS A 478 -13.40 24.70 -10.51
N GLY A 479 -13.12 25.98 -10.32
CA GLY A 479 -13.17 26.65 -9.02
C GLY A 479 -11.96 26.44 -8.13
N LEU A 480 -11.00 25.58 -8.50
CA LEU A 480 -9.76 25.37 -7.77
C LEU A 480 -8.58 26.03 -8.51
N ARG A 481 -7.83 26.86 -7.80
CA ARG A 481 -6.61 27.45 -8.35
C ARG A 481 -5.44 26.46 -8.26
N ILE A 482 -4.82 26.19 -9.40
CA ILE A 482 -3.76 25.19 -9.56
C ILE A 482 -2.56 25.83 -10.22
N ALA A 483 -1.39 25.69 -9.63
CA ALA A 483 -0.12 26.06 -10.25
C ALA A 483 0.63 24.80 -10.69
N GLY A 484 1.25 24.82 -11.87
CA GLY A 484 1.93 23.62 -12.35
C GLY A 484 2.80 23.85 -13.58
N LYS A 485 3.34 22.77 -14.12
CA LYS A 485 4.20 22.79 -15.31
C LYS A 485 4.13 21.50 -16.11
N THR A 486 4.07 21.65 -17.43
CA THR A 486 4.21 20.54 -18.37
C THR A 486 5.67 20.23 -18.66
N GLY A 487 5.96 18.97 -18.93
CA GLY A 487 7.23 18.49 -19.45
C GLY A 487 7.03 17.59 -20.66
N THR A 488 7.90 17.77 -21.65
CA THR A 488 8.03 16.89 -22.81
C THR A 488 9.52 16.75 -23.06
N ALA A 489 10.09 15.61 -22.75
CA ALA A 489 11.52 15.37 -22.89
C ALA A 489 11.76 14.15 -23.79
N MET A 490 12.75 14.25 -24.68
CA MET A 490 13.20 13.10 -25.47
C MET A 490 13.74 12.02 -24.54
N LYS A 491 13.45 10.78 -24.87
CA LYS A 491 13.92 9.63 -24.08
C LYS A 491 15.39 9.36 -24.40
N ALA A 492 16.24 9.48 -23.36
CA ALA A 492 17.64 9.12 -23.48
C ALA A 492 17.82 7.60 -23.69
N ARG A 493 18.86 7.19 -24.40
CA ARG A 493 19.23 5.79 -24.56
C ARG A 493 19.80 5.23 -23.24
N GLU A 494 19.36 4.06 -22.84
CA GLU A 494 19.84 3.43 -21.59
C GLU A 494 21.33 3.04 -21.66
N ASN A 495 21.76 2.55 -22.83
CA ASN A 495 23.12 2.01 -23.05
C ASN A 495 23.84 2.80 -24.17
N GLY A 496 24.03 4.13 -24.00
CA GLY A 496 24.74 4.90 -25.01
C GLY A 496 24.53 6.41 -24.89
N TYR A 497 25.10 7.14 -25.87
CA TYR A 497 24.91 8.58 -25.97
C TYR A 497 23.73 8.92 -26.88
N GLY A 498 23.02 10.01 -26.55
CA GLY A 498 21.95 10.55 -27.36
C GLY A 498 20.56 10.03 -26.97
N TYR A 499 19.60 10.28 -27.88
CA TYR A 499 18.17 10.06 -27.65
C TYR A 499 17.61 8.98 -28.57
N ILE A 500 16.50 8.40 -28.16
CA ILE A 500 15.70 7.51 -29.01
C ILE A 500 14.79 8.41 -29.84
N GLN A 501 14.92 8.33 -31.16
CA GLN A 501 14.14 9.17 -32.07
C GLN A 501 12.64 8.80 -31.96
N GLY A 502 11.80 9.82 -31.76
CA GLY A 502 10.35 9.66 -31.67
C GLY A 502 9.84 9.21 -30.30
N ALA A 503 10.71 8.85 -29.34
CA ALA A 503 10.32 8.44 -27.99
C ALA A 503 10.44 9.60 -26.98
N TYR A 504 9.41 9.79 -26.16
CA TYR A 504 9.34 10.91 -25.22
C TYR A 504 8.87 10.47 -23.83
N LYS A 505 9.18 11.30 -22.84
CA LYS A 505 8.51 11.27 -21.53
C LYS A 505 7.60 12.50 -21.42
N ALA A 506 6.31 12.26 -21.23
CA ALA A 506 5.30 13.29 -21.05
C ALA A 506 4.99 13.43 -19.56
N THR A 507 5.14 14.65 -19.03
CA THR A 507 5.04 14.89 -17.59
C THR A 507 4.13 16.09 -17.31
N PHE A 508 3.35 16.02 -16.24
CA PHE A 508 2.73 17.17 -15.61
C PHE A 508 2.96 17.12 -14.10
N VAL A 509 3.32 18.25 -13.53
CA VAL A 509 3.42 18.43 -12.08
C VAL A 509 2.67 19.70 -11.70
N GLY A 510 1.87 19.64 -10.65
CA GLY A 510 1.13 20.78 -10.14
C GLY A 510 0.87 20.66 -8.65
N PHE A 511 0.52 21.80 -8.04
CA PHE A 511 0.14 21.89 -6.64
C PHE A 511 -1.13 22.72 -6.48
N TYR A 512 -1.86 22.44 -5.44
CA TYR A 512 -3.13 23.08 -5.12
C TYR A 512 -3.50 22.96 -3.64
N PRO A 513 -4.44 23.83 -3.14
CA PRO A 513 -4.87 25.10 -3.73
C PRO A 513 -3.73 26.13 -3.73
N VAL A 514 -3.72 27.10 -4.67
CA VAL A 514 -2.62 28.10 -4.74
C VAL A 514 -2.60 29.01 -3.51
N GLU A 515 -3.75 29.28 -2.93
CA GLU A 515 -3.91 30.16 -1.76
C GLU A 515 -3.27 29.61 -0.48
N ASN A 516 -3.32 28.29 -0.31
CA ASN A 516 -2.75 27.57 0.82
C ASN A 516 -2.40 26.17 0.38
N PRO A 517 -1.25 25.95 -0.27
CA PRO A 517 -0.89 24.70 -0.88
C PRO A 517 -0.88 23.52 0.11
N GLN A 518 -1.62 22.47 -0.24
CA GLN A 518 -1.72 21.25 0.54
C GLN A 518 -1.14 20.06 -0.20
N VAL A 519 -1.39 19.97 -1.51
CA VAL A 519 -1.02 18.80 -2.31
C VAL A 519 -0.15 19.21 -3.48
N VAL A 520 0.94 18.50 -3.69
CA VAL A 520 1.64 18.43 -4.96
C VAL A 520 1.42 17.05 -5.58
N LEU A 521 1.05 17.00 -6.85
CA LEU A 521 0.89 15.77 -7.63
C LEU A 521 1.70 15.83 -8.90
N LEU A 522 2.50 14.82 -9.15
CA LEU A 522 3.28 14.63 -10.38
C LEU A 522 2.83 13.37 -11.09
N VAL A 523 2.65 13.46 -12.41
CA VAL A 523 2.30 12.34 -13.31
C VAL A 523 3.32 12.29 -14.45
N VAL A 524 3.86 11.09 -14.72
CA VAL A 524 4.78 10.82 -15.83
C VAL A 524 4.22 9.68 -16.68
N MET A 525 4.24 9.85 -18.01
CA MET A 525 3.93 8.82 -19.02
C MET A 525 5.17 8.53 -19.85
N ASP A 526 5.56 7.27 -19.95
CA ASP A 526 6.73 6.85 -20.74
C ASP A 526 6.32 6.47 -22.15
N ASP A 527 6.85 7.21 -23.11
CA ASP A 527 6.68 6.96 -24.54
C ASP A 527 5.21 6.84 -24.98
N PRO A 528 4.37 7.83 -24.66
CA PRO A 528 2.97 7.83 -25.08
C PRO A 528 2.86 7.98 -26.59
N GLN A 529 1.98 7.18 -27.23
CA GLN A 529 1.84 7.15 -28.69
C GLN A 529 0.76 8.11 -29.22
N THR A 530 -0.23 8.44 -28.38
CA THR A 530 -1.35 9.33 -28.82
C THR A 530 -0.96 10.80 -28.81
N SER A 531 -0.08 11.23 -27.89
CA SER A 531 0.50 12.58 -27.85
C SER A 531 1.75 12.61 -26.97
N ILE A 532 2.77 13.31 -27.46
CA ILE A 532 4.04 13.49 -26.72
C ILE A 532 3.95 14.55 -25.61
N TYR A 533 2.89 15.36 -25.59
CA TYR A 533 2.77 16.52 -24.71
C TYR A 533 2.17 16.14 -23.34
N GLY A 534 2.88 16.48 -22.25
CA GLY A 534 2.40 16.23 -20.87
C GLY A 534 1.06 16.91 -20.56
N GLY A 535 0.80 18.09 -21.14
CA GLY A 535 -0.49 18.78 -21.03
C GLY A 535 -1.66 18.03 -21.69
N MET A 536 -1.38 17.07 -22.57
CA MET A 536 -2.40 16.27 -23.28
C MET A 536 -2.65 14.91 -22.61
N VAL A 537 -1.62 14.25 -22.08
CA VAL A 537 -1.74 12.87 -21.58
C VAL A 537 -1.56 12.76 -20.06
N ALA A 538 -0.70 13.58 -19.43
CA ALA A 538 -0.46 13.54 -17.98
C ALA A 538 -1.41 14.49 -17.22
N ALA A 539 -1.70 15.68 -17.75
CA ALA A 539 -2.59 16.64 -17.13
C ALA A 539 -4.04 16.15 -16.91
N PRO A 540 -4.67 15.37 -17.81
CA PRO A 540 -5.98 14.77 -17.53
C PRO A 540 -5.99 13.83 -16.32
N VAL A 541 -4.94 13.02 -16.13
CA VAL A 541 -4.79 12.12 -14.95
C VAL A 541 -4.70 12.96 -13.68
N PHE A 542 -3.89 14.02 -13.70
CA PHE A 542 -3.80 14.96 -12.59
C PHE A 542 -5.18 15.56 -12.25
N ARG A 543 -5.88 16.11 -13.25
CA ARG A 543 -7.20 16.71 -13.07
C ARG A 543 -8.22 15.73 -12.49
N ASN A 544 -8.37 14.56 -13.13
CA ASN A 544 -9.38 13.57 -12.73
C ASN A 544 -9.11 13.06 -11.31
N THR A 545 -7.83 12.85 -10.97
CA THR A 545 -7.44 12.49 -9.60
C THR A 545 -7.82 13.58 -8.61
N THR A 546 -7.46 14.85 -8.91
CA THR A 546 -7.76 16.01 -8.06
C THR A 546 -9.27 16.17 -7.85
N GLU A 547 -10.07 16.14 -8.93
CA GLU A 547 -11.55 16.25 -8.86
C GLU A 547 -12.16 15.18 -7.94
N ARG A 548 -11.70 13.93 -8.05
CA ARG A 548 -12.19 12.83 -7.19
C ARG A 548 -11.71 12.95 -5.75
N TRP A 549 -10.52 13.50 -5.53
CA TRP A 549 -9.97 13.69 -4.18
C TRP A 549 -10.67 14.81 -3.41
N LEU A 550 -11.23 15.82 -4.07
CA LEU A 550 -11.97 16.89 -3.42
C LEU A 550 -13.09 16.37 -2.49
N ALA A 551 -13.72 15.24 -2.86
CA ALA A 551 -14.73 14.60 -2.02
C ALA A 551 -14.18 14.00 -0.71
N THR A 552 -12.87 13.76 -0.63
CA THR A 552 -12.19 13.13 0.52
C THR A 552 -11.23 14.06 1.25
N MET A 553 -11.03 15.28 0.74
CA MET A 553 -10.10 16.30 1.24
C MET A 553 -10.83 17.62 1.52
N PRO A 554 -11.61 17.70 2.59
CA PRO A 554 -12.37 18.93 2.92
C PRO A 554 -11.44 20.13 3.14
N GLU A 555 -10.21 19.92 3.61
CA GLU A 555 -9.17 20.93 3.76
C GLU A 555 -8.73 21.56 2.44
N VAL A 556 -8.91 20.87 1.31
CA VAL A 556 -8.71 21.40 -0.05
C VAL A 556 -10.03 21.95 -0.61
N ALA A 557 -11.12 21.22 -0.43
CA ALA A 557 -12.43 21.57 -0.99
C ALA A 557 -12.97 22.93 -0.50
N GLN A 558 -12.57 23.38 0.69
CA GLN A 558 -12.93 24.71 1.20
C GLN A 558 -12.43 25.89 0.33
N TYR A 559 -11.43 25.68 -0.52
CA TYR A 559 -10.87 26.68 -1.44
C TYR A 559 -11.56 26.69 -2.81
N LEU A 560 -12.57 25.84 -3.02
CA LEU A 560 -13.38 25.93 -4.23
C LEU A 560 -14.18 27.24 -4.25
N ALA A 561 -14.17 27.93 -5.39
CA ALA A 561 -14.97 29.14 -5.55
C ALA A 561 -16.48 28.85 -5.36
N PRO A 562 -17.24 29.76 -4.71
CA PRO A 562 -18.66 29.54 -4.40
C PRO A 562 -19.55 29.09 -5.56
N ASP A 563 -19.26 29.56 -6.78
CA ASP A 563 -20.00 29.18 -7.99
C ASP A 563 -19.71 27.73 -8.45
N SER A 564 -18.56 27.16 -8.07
CA SER A 564 -18.22 25.76 -8.36
C SER A 564 -18.88 24.80 -7.37
N MET A 565 -19.23 25.26 -6.18
CA MET A 565 -19.95 24.46 -5.17
C MET A 565 -21.43 24.24 -5.53
N LYS A 566 -21.99 25.02 -6.48
CA LYS A 566 -23.34 24.79 -7.04
C LYS A 566 -23.39 23.74 -8.15
N ALA A 567 -22.27 23.10 -8.49
CA ALA A 567 -22.26 22.00 -9.44
C ALA A 567 -22.85 20.74 -8.76
N GLU A 568 -23.88 20.21 -9.35
CA GLU A 568 -24.83 19.17 -8.92
C GLU A 568 -24.25 17.84 -8.39
N ASN A 569 -22.92 17.70 -8.20
CA ASN A 569 -22.26 16.45 -7.88
C ASN A 569 -21.57 16.38 -6.50
N LEU A 570 -21.68 17.41 -5.66
CA LEU A 570 -21.08 17.40 -4.30
C LEU A 570 -22.12 17.20 -3.19
N VAL A 571 -23.38 17.02 -3.55
CA VAL A 571 -24.44 16.80 -2.58
C VAL A 571 -24.80 15.32 -2.60
N ALA A 572 -24.48 14.63 -1.52
CA ALA A 572 -24.93 13.26 -1.31
C ALA A 572 -26.35 13.28 -0.76
N SER A 573 -27.23 12.49 -1.33
CA SER A 573 -28.54 12.23 -0.71
C SER A 573 -28.31 11.40 0.56
N VAL A 574 -28.86 11.86 1.68
CA VAL A 574 -28.80 11.15 2.95
C VAL A 574 -29.50 9.79 2.81
N PRO A 575 -28.83 8.67 3.07
CA PRO A 575 -29.45 7.36 2.95
C PRO A 575 -30.50 7.13 4.06
N ALA A 576 -31.48 6.26 3.80
CA ALA A 576 -32.43 5.81 4.81
C ALA A 576 -31.70 4.85 5.77
N LEU A 577 -31.44 5.31 6.99
CA LEU A 577 -30.68 4.60 8.01
C LEU A 577 -31.56 4.01 9.11
N GLU A 578 -32.79 4.50 9.27
CA GLU A 578 -33.76 3.98 10.24
C GLU A 578 -34.09 2.51 9.96
N GLY A 579 -34.29 1.74 11.01
CA GLY A 579 -34.55 0.29 10.94
C GLY A 579 -33.35 -0.57 10.58
N LYS A 580 -32.16 0.01 10.35
CA LYS A 580 -30.93 -0.73 10.06
C LYS A 580 -30.07 -0.88 11.31
N PRO A 581 -29.25 -1.94 11.43
CA PRO A 581 -28.26 -2.04 12.49
C PRO A 581 -27.34 -0.82 12.49
N SER A 582 -27.02 -0.26 13.66
CA SER A 582 -26.21 0.95 13.75
C SER A 582 -24.82 0.79 13.09
N ALA A 583 -24.23 -0.40 13.13
CA ALA A 583 -22.97 -0.69 12.42
C ALA A 583 -23.11 -0.62 10.89
N LEU A 584 -24.26 -1.04 10.35
CA LEU A 584 -24.56 -0.95 8.92
C LEU A 584 -24.90 0.49 8.53
N ALA A 585 -25.74 1.15 9.34
CA ALA A 585 -26.13 2.56 9.13
C ALA A 585 -24.89 3.48 9.12
N ALA A 586 -23.99 3.31 10.06
CA ALA A 586 -22.71 4.02 10.13
C ALA A 586 -21.87 3.84 8.85
N ARG A 587 -21.81 2.62 8.33
CA ARG A 587 -21.08 2.34 7.10
C ARG A 587 -21.75 2.94 5.87
N MET A 588 -23.07 2.89 5.81
CA MET A 588 -23.85 3.55 4.74
C MET A 588 -23.68 5.07 4.78
N ALA A 589 -23.76 5.69 5.95
CA ALA A 589 -23.50 7.12 6.11
C ALA A 589 -22.11 7.51 5.60
N ARG A 590 -21.07 6.78 6.01
CA ARG A 590 -19.69 7.00 5.52
C ARG A 590 -19.54 6.80 4.01
N ALA A 591 -20.21 5.80 3.44
CA ALA A 591 -20.18 5.58 1.99
C ALA A 591 -20.81 6.75 1.19
N HIS A 592 -21.70 7.52 1.82
CA HIS A 592 -22.26 8.77 1.28
C HIS A 592 -21.48 10.02 1.76
N GLY A 593 -20.24 9.84 2.26
CA GLY A 593 -19.39 10.95 2.67
C GLY A 593 -19.82 11.66 3.96
N LEU A 594 -20.71 11.08 4.75
CA LEU A 594 -21.22 11.66 5.99
C LEU A 594 -20.41 11.19 7.21
N LYS A 595 -20.34 12.01 8.26
CA LYS A 595 -19.75 11.64 9.56
C LYS A 595 -20.85 11.20 10.51
N GLU A 596 -20.64 10.13 11.26
CA GLU A 596 -21.60 9.61 12.23
C GLU A 596 -21.01 9.57 13.64
N GLY A 597 -21.85 9.73 14.67
CA GLY A 597 -21.48 9.91 16.07
C GLY A 597 -21.96 8.84 17.04
N SER A 598 -22.37 7.65 16.56
CA SER A 598 -22.90 6.62 17.45
C SER A 598 -21.96 5.45 17.68
N LYS A 599 -22.15 4.70 18.79
CA LYS A 599 -21.49 3.41 19.01
C LYS A 599 -22.07 2.38 18.04
N THR A 600 -21.24 1.81 17.19
CA THR A 600 -21.66 0.88 16.13
C THR A 600 -21.86 -0.54 16.66
N ASN A 601 -23.07 -1.12 16.46
CA ASN A 601 -23.42 -2.48 16.85
C ASN A 601 -24.48 -3.06 15.91
N TYR A 602 -24.36 -4.33 15.51
CA TYR A 602 -25.37 -5.02 14.71
C TYR A 602 -26.62 -5.42 15.53
N SER A 603 -26.54 -5.44 16.85
CA SER A 603 -27.67 -5.72 17.72
C SER A 603 -28.52 -4.49 18.03
N ALA A 604 -28.05 -3.30 17.74
CA ALA A 604 -28.77 -2.05 17.96
C ALA A 604 -29.33 -1.52 16.65
N LEU A 605 -30.64 -1.30 16.56
CA LEU A 605 -31.30 -0.74 15.40
C LEU A 605 -31.41 0.79 15.53
N VAL A 606 -31.15 1.50 14.44
CA VAL A 606 -31.38 2.94 14.35
C VAL A 606 -32.89 3.21 14.42
N THR A 607 -33.31 3.96 15.42
CA THR A 607 -34.72 4.35 15.65
C THR A 607 -35.02 5.74 15.11
N ASN A 608 -33.98 6.58 14.92
CA ASN A 608 -34.13 7.92 14.38
C ASN A 608 -32.79 8.41 13.83
N GLN A 609 -32.86 9.25 12.78
CA GLN A 609 -31.72 9.99 12.22
C GLN A 609 -32.06 11.47 12.21
N ASN A 610 -31.14 12.33 12.68
CA ASN A 610 -31.39 13.78 12.81
C ASN A 610 -31.47 14.53 11.47
N VAL A 611 -31.09 13.86 10.35
CA VAL A 611 -31.22 14.38 8.99
C VAL A 611 -32.11 13.43 8.20
N PRO A 612 -33.24 13.86 7.66
CA PRO A 612 -34.16 12.99 6.93
C PRO A 612 -33.51 12.28 5.73
N ALA A 613 -33.96 11.05 5.46
CA ALA A 613 -33.56 10.32 4.27
C ALA A 613 -33.99 11.06 2.99
N GLY A 614 -33.12 11.13 1.99
CA GLY A 614 -33.35 11.88 0.77
C GLY A 614 -33.00 13.36 0.83
N GLU A 615 -32.75 13.92 2.02
CA GLU A 615 -32.29 15.31 2.16
C GLU A 615 -30.87 15.42 1.60
N GLU A 616 -30.56 16.53 0.97
CA GLU A 616 -29.23 16.84 0.47
C GLU A 616 -28.29 17.23 1.62
N ALA A 617 -27.15 16.57 1.70
CA ALA A 617 -26.16 16.82 2.73
C ALA A 617 -24.75 16.97 2.13
N TRP A 618 -23.98 17.90 2.69
CA TRP A 618 -22.58 18.13 2.31
C TRP A 618 -21.69 16.98 2.79
N PRO A 619 -20.66 16.57 2.04
CA PRO A 619 -19.65 15.64 2.52
C PRO A 619 -19.06 16.12 3.85
N GLY A 620 -19.02 15.23 4.84
CA GLY A 620 -18.56 15.55 6.18
C GLY A 620 -19.63 16.11 7.13
N ARG A 621 -20.88 16.31 6.68
CA ARG A 621 -22.00 16.64 7.58
C ARG A 621 -22.15 15.55 8.62
N PHE A 622 -22.33 15.97 9.87
CA PHE A 622 -22.49 15.07 11.00
C PHE A 622 -23.93 14.56 11.08
N ILE A 623 -24.09 13.23 11.13
CA ILE A 623 -25.38 12.58 11.36
C ILE A 623 -25.37 11.95 12.75
N GLU A 624 -26.34 12.34 13.56
CA GLU A 624 -26.64 11.68 14.83
C GLU A 624 -27.67 10.59 14.60
N LEU A 625 -27.36 9.39 15.09
CA LEU A 625 -28.19 8.20 14.98
C LEU A 625 -28.59 7.77 16.39
N ASP A 626 -29.89 7.84 16.68
CA ASP A 626 -30.42 7.18 17.86
C ASP A 626 -30.61 5.70 17.57
N ALA A 627 -29.99 4.83 18.38
CA ALA A 627 -30.09 3.38 18.19
C ALA A 627 -30.44 2.67 19.50
N ARG A 628 -31.36 1.70 19.43
CA ARG A 628 -31.77 0.86 20.55
C ARG A 628 -31.51 -0.60 20.27
N ILE A 629 -31.28 -1.37 21.33
CA ILE A 629 -31.16 -2.84 21.23
C ILE A 629 -32.58 -3.40 21.28
N ASP A 630 -33.10 -3.74 20.09
CA ASP A 630 -34.39 -4.40 19.95
C ASP A 630 -34.19 -5.80 19.37
N SER A 631 -34.98 -6.76 19.85
CA SER A 631 -35.01 -8.11 19.27
C SER A 631 -35.77 -8.08 17.94
N ILE A 632 -35.07 -8.31 16.83
CA ILE A 632 -35.69 -8.44 15.52
C ILE A 632 -36.39 -9.81 15.47
N SER A 633 -37.71 -9.80 15.39
CA SER A 633 -38.55 -11.01 15.32
C SER A 633 -39.07 -11.34 13.92
N VAL A 634 -38.82 -10.48 12.96
CA VAL A 634 -39.25 -10.62 11.57
C VAL A 634 -38.11 -10.46 10.59
N MET A 635 -38.27 -11.00 9.39
CA MET A 635 -37.28 -10.90 8.32
C MET A 635 -37.03 -9.43 7.95
N PRO A 636 -35.79 -8.93 8.05
CA PRO A 636 -35.46 -7.55 7.69
C PRO A 636 -35.48 -7.35 6.16
N ASP A 637 -35.67 -6.09 5.75
CA ASP A 637 -35.51 -5.72 4.34
C ASP A 637 -34.02 -5.52 4.04
N VAL A 638 -33.47 -6.39 3.19
CA VAL A 638 -32.08 -6.32 2.73
C VAL A 638 -31.95 -5.92 1.26
N THR A 639 -33.06 -5.57 0.61
CA THR A 639 -33.04 -5.07 -0.77
C THR A 639 -32.28 -3.74 -0.84
N GLY A 640 -31.54 -3.52 -1.93
CA GLY A 640 -30.69 -2.35 -2.10
C GLY A 640 -29.36 -2.40 -1.35
N LEU A 641 -29.10 -3.41 -0.53
CA LEU A 641 -27.83 -3.59 0.15
C LEU A 641 -26.80 -4.31 -0.72
N SER A 642 -25.52 -4.04 -0.50
CA SER A 642 -24.46 -4.85 -1.07
C SER A 642 -24.55 -6.30 -0.56
N LEU A 643 -24.08 -7.26 -1.35
CA LEU A 643 -23.99 -8.65 -0.92
C LEU A 643 -23.35 -8.77 0.48
N ARG A 644 -22.25 -8.08 0.69
CA ARG A 644 -21.51 -8.10 1.97
C ARG A 644 -22.36 -7.64 3.14
N ASP A 645 -23.11 -6.58 2.97
CA ASP A 645 -23.92 -5.98 4.03
C ASP A 645 -25.13 -6.84 4.37
N ALA A 646 -25.85 -7.29 3.35
CA ALA A 646 -26.98 -8.19 3.50
C ALA A 646 -26.58 -9.50 4.16
N TYR A 647 -25.50 -10.13 3.69
CA TYR A 647 -24.97 -11.37 4.24
C TYR A 647 -24.55 -11.21 5.71
N THR A 648 -23.79 -10.15 6.02
CA THR A 648 -23.31 -9.91 7.39
C THR A 648 -24.47 -9.69 8.35
N TRP A 649 -25.47 -8.93 7.97
CA TRP A 649 -26.63 -8.67 8.80
C TRP A 649 -27.47 -9.93 9.05
N LEU A 650 -27.85 -10.65 7.99
CA LEU A 650 -28.64 -11.89 8.09
C LEU A 650 -27.91 -12.96 8.91
N ARG A 651 -26.60 -13.11 8.73
CA ARG A 651 -25.79 -14.05 9.52
C ARG A 651 -25.71 -13.65 10.99
N HIS A 652 -25.67 -12.36 11.30
CA HIS A 652 -25.72 -11.88 12.69
C HIS A 652 -27.05 -12.22 13.37
N LEU A 653 -28.14 -12.26 12.61
CA LEU A 653 -29.47 -12.69 13.08
C LEU A 653 -29.63 -14.22 13.12
N GLY A 654 -28.61 -14.99 12.82
CA GLY A 654 -28.64 -16.44 12.81
C GLY A 654 -29.28 -17.07 11.57
N ILE A 655 -29.59 -16.28 10.53
CA ILE A 655 -30.22 -16.75 9.29
C ILE A 655 -29.15 -17.31 8.35
N ASN A 656 -29.37 -18.53 7.85
CA ASN A 656 -28.55 -19.07 6.76
C ASN A 656 -28.96 -18.45 5.44
N VAL A 657 -27.96 -18.06 4.61
CA VAL A 657 -28.22 -17.31 3.38
C VAL A 657 -27.77 -18.09 2.16
N SER A 658 -28.71 -18.31 1.24
CA SER A 658 -28.42 -18.78 -0.13
C SER A 658 -28.30 -17.57 -1.05
N ILE A 659 -27.26 -17.56 -1.88
CA ILE A 659 -26.87 -16.39 -2.69
C ILE A 659 -26.92 -16.78 -4.16
N GLU A 660 -27.57 -15.94 -4.98
CA GLU A 660 -27.61 -16.07 -6.43
C GLU A 660 -27.26 -14.73 -7.09
N GLY A 661 -26.21 -14.69 -7.92
CA GLY A 661 -25.76 -13.49 -8.62
C GLY A 661 -24.64 -12.73 -7.91
N HIS A 662 -24.38 -11.48 -8.34
CA HIS A 662 -23.31 -10.59 -7.85
C HIS A 662 -23.83 -9.15 -7.75
N GLY A 663 -23.29 -8.34 -6.80
CA GLY A 663 -23.59 -6.91 -6.74
C GLY A 663 -24.52 -6.54 -5.60
N VAL A 664 -25.67 -5.96 -5.91
CA VAL A 664 -26.66 -5.43 -4.97
C VAL A 664 -27.87 -6.34 -4.90
N VAL A 665 -28.41 -6.53 -3.71
CA VAL A 665 -29.63 -7.35 -3.52
C VAL A 665 -30.82 -6.63 -4.16
N TRP A 666 -31.40 -7.23 -5.18
CA TRP A 666 -32.62 -6.71 -5.81
C TRP A 666 -33.88 -7.48 -5.40
N ARG A 667 -33.71 -8.71 -4.88
CA ARG A 667 -34.81 -9.55 -4.40
C ARG A 667 -34.35 -10.41 -3.23
N GLN A 668 -35.26 -10.63 -2.28
CA GLN A 668 -35.07 -11.56 -1.16
C GLN A 668 -36.27 -12.47 -1.00
N SER A 669 -36.06 -13.62 -0.37
CA SER A 669 -37.12 -14.52 0.06
C SER A 669 -36.70 -15.17 1.41
N PRO A 670 -37.55 -15.18 2.47
CA PRO A 670 -38.91 -14.60 2.50
C PRO A 670 -38.96 -13.08 2.33
N ASP A 671 -40.15 -12.55 2.07
CA ASP A 671 -40.40 -11.12 1.95
C ASP A 671 -40.12 -10.40 3.31
N PRO A 672 -39.75 -9.12 3.26
CA PRO A 672 -39.57 -8.30 4.46
C PRO A 672 -40.83 -8.32 5.36
N GLY A 673 -40.63 -8.39 6.69
CA GLY A 673 -41.72 -8.45 7.66
C GLY A 673 -42.32 -9.85 7.90
N SER A 674 -41.92 -10.86 7.12
CA SER A 674 -42.30 -12.25 7.40
C SER A 674 -41.71 -12.77 8.72
N PRO A 675 -42.28 -13.81 9.37
CA PRO A 675 -41.67 -14.43 10.54
C PRO A 675 -40.21 -14.82 10.27
N MET A 676 -39.35 -14.69 11.29
CA MET A 676 -37.93 -14.95 11.16
C MET A 676 -37.64 -16.34 10.61
N PRO A 677 -37.01 -16.48 9.44
CA PRO A 677 -36.71 -17.78 8.83
C PRO A 677 -35.42 -18.37 9.35
N PHE A 678 -35.29 -19.69 9.26
CA PHE A 678 -34.00 -20.36 9.48
C PHE A 678 -33.04 -20.17 8.27
N MET A 679 -33.62 -20.01 7.07
CA MET A 679 -32.88 -19.82 5.81
C MET A 679 -33.57 -18.76 4.97
N ALA A 680 -32.77 -17.89 4.35
CA ALA A 680 -33.23 -16.91 3.39
C ALA A 680 -32.44 -17.04 2.08
N SER A 681 -33.04 -16.67 0.94
CA SER A 681 -32.36 -16.52 -0.32
C SER A 681 -32.30 -15.04 -0.74
N ILE A 682 -31.19 -14.63 -1.29
CA ILE A 682 -30.99 -13.30 -1.86
C ILE A 682 -30.50 -13.41 -3.29
N SER A 683 -31.17 -12.68 -4.20
CA SER A 683 -30.76 -12.57 -5.59
C SER A 683 -30.12 -11.20 -5.81
N LEU A 684 -29.01 -11.17 -6.52
CA LEU A 684 -28.16 -10.00 -6.75
C LEU A 684 -28.15 -9.64 -8.24
N ASN A 685 -28.07 -8.34 -8.49
CA ASN A 685 -28.06 -7.80 -9.86
C ASN A 685 -26.75 -7.02 -10.09
#